data_68ab00cb262e042a315e25fd2355e115
#
_entry.id   68ab00cb262e042a315e25fd2355e115
#
_cell.length_a   1.000
_cell.length_b   1.000
_cell.length_c   1.000
_cell.angle_alpha   90.00
_cell.angle_beta   90.00
_cell.angle_gamma   90.00
#
_symmetry.space_group_name_H-M   'P 1'
#
loop_
_entity.id
_entity.type
_entity.pdbx_description
1 polymer ?
#
loop_
_entity_poly.entity_id
_entity_poly.type
_entity_poly.pdbx_seq_one_letter_code
_entity_poly.pdbx_strand_id
1 'polypeptide(L)'
;MTLEANHSIPAPSHWTRLRPVLGRQLWLFLELFALTGLVVAQPLLDVLGRAFDFLLFHQADARDIVVLAVTITLLPPLILWSLDVLAGLLGRRIQAAVHLLLVAGLLGLLGLEVAKKVTPLRGPALVVVGVLSGAGAALLYAKGPAVRLWLRYLSPAPVAFLLIFLLVSPVAALLKAPPTAAAAAAPGAAMRGDPGPIVIVLLDEFPLNSLLDRQGRIDRRLYPNFASLSQHSTWYRNSTAVVGMTGWAVPALMTGRYPAEDRLPIASQFPYNLFTLLGGTYGYKMHVFEGMSQLCPPAICPDAKKSSLSAAGGRADAPAGGLRGVLGDSARLWTQIASTRELTENPEAALQEASADVDAGADAVAAGPDRNADPARRAEVVKAYKRGIGFQRFLSSIRPSGRGKRAVYFVHVLIPHQPWKYLPSGRTYPQRTFGEPLAINGRWTSERWPVENTYQRHLMQVAVADRMIGELIKRLRDTGLYDRSLVAVTADHGMSFNAGQDARANPTEGTAPDVLWVPTFIKRPGQQTGSVNDVNWEHVDLLPTIAGLMNFSVPWPMDGVSWADPTAPQRPRAEKWFYPRPGLRQVFRGPPNQAIALHGVTDRLLRPQDGYLGWFQFGPHADLVGRRVDSLPAAPGGGTARVSGLDDYRRVDPSSGQVPSWVGGQLTGTAPDVPARPTVVAAINGVIGGVSETFSSAGSDPTWFSAVVPDSLMRPGDNHLQLFVLEAAGSRQRLRPLTLTG
;
A
#
# COMPACT_ATOMS: atom_id res chain seq x y z
N MET A 1 -5.34 48.67 83.62
CA MET A 1 -5.89 48.89 82.24
C MET A 1 -4.97 48.05 81.30
N THR A 2 -5.30 46.85 81.15
CA THR A 2 -4.60 45.92 80.27
C THR A 2 -5.33 45.79 78.94
N LEU A 3 -4.73 46.25 77.88
CA LEU A 3 -5.24 46.10 76.54
C LEU A 3 -4.85 44.71 75.99
N GLU A 4 -5.80 43.75 75.87
CA GLU A 4 -5.67 42.52 75.14
C GLU A 4 -5.67 42.84 73.64
N ALA A 5 -4.57 42.58 72.98
CA ALA A 5 -4.45 42.62 71.51
C ALA A 5 -5.05 41.36 70.93
N ASN A 6 -6.19 41.47 70.34
CA ASN A 6 -6.88 40.40 69.62
C ASN A 6 -6.19 40.19 68.26
N HIS A 7 -5.25 39.20 68.16
CA HIS A 7 -4.66 38.78 66.89
C HIS A 7 -5.65 37.90 66.14
N SER A 8 -6.43 38.49 65.27
CA SER A 8 -7.20 37.75 64.25
C SER A 8 -6.25 37.14 63.23
N ILE A 9 -6.13 35.80 63.24
CA ILE A 9 -5.41 35.04 62.22
C ILE A 9 -6.15 35.31 60.86
N PRO A 10 -5.46 35.83 59.83
CA PRO A 10 -6.11 36.05 58.51
C PRO A 10 -6.54 34.71 57.93
N ALA A 11 -7.79 34.64 57.42
CA ALA A 11 -8.31 33.46 56.77
C ALA A 11 -7.38 33.05 55.59
N PRO A 12 -7.06 31.77 55.42
CA PRO A 12 -6.14 31.33 54.42
C PRO A 12 -6.65 31.73 53.01
N SER A 13 -5.80 32.43 52.27
CA SER A 13 -6.12 32.91 50.93
C SER A 13 -6.60 31.77 50.04
N HIS A 14 -7.48 32.04 49.06
CA HIS A 14 -7.99 31.06 48.08
C HIS A 14 -6.84 30.20 47.48
N TRP A 15 -5.69 30.80 47.26
CA TRP A 15 -4.47 30.15 46.71
C TRP A 15 -3.87 29.07 47.62
N THR A 16 -3.94 29.24 48.95
CA THR A 16 -3.43 28.21 49.87
C THR A 16 -4.31 26.96 49.94
N ARG A 17 -5.60 27.07 49.64
CA ARG A 17 -6.54 25.93 49.51
C ARG A 17 -6.45 25.22 48.17
N LEU A 18 -6.11 25.92 47.07
CA LEU A 18 -6.00 25.36 45.72
C LEU A 18 -4.72 24.60 45.46
N ARG A 19 -3.60 25.00 46.07
CA ARG A 19 -2.27 24.34 45.89
C ARG A 19 -2.27 22.83 46.10
N PRO A 20 -2.83 22.24 47.19
CA PRO A 20 -2.80 20.79 47.36
C PRO A 20 -3.70 20.05 46.38
N VAL A 21 -4.79 20.67 45.89
CA VAL A 21 -5.67 20.06 44.89
C VAL A 21 -4.98 20.04 43.51
N LEU A 22 -4.40 21.15 43.09
CA LEU A 22 -3.64 21.27 41.85
C LEU A 22 -2.45 20.32 41.81
N GLY A 23 -1.70 20.24 42.93
CA GLY A 23 -0.56 19.31 43.02
C GLY A 23 -0.97 17.85 42.87
N ARG A 24 -2.11 17.47 43.47
CA ARG A 24 -2.65 16.10 43.32
C ARG A 24 -3.07 15.82 41.88
N GLN A 25 -3.81 16.73 41.24
CA GLN A 25 -4.28 16.57 39.85
C GLN A 25 -3.10 16.49 38.87
N LEU A 26 -2.04 17.26 39.10
CA LEU A 26 -0.81 17.19 38.31
C LEU A 26 -0.17 15.80 38.39
N TRP A 27 -0.08 15.23 39.60
CA TRP A 27 0.50 13.89 39.77
C TRP A 27 -0.35 12.81 39.11
N LEU A 28 -1.67 12.85 39.18
CA LEU A 28 -2.56 11.92 38.50
C LEU A 28 -2.40 12.04 36.97
N PHE A 29 -2.28 13.26 36.45
CA PHE A 29 -1.96 13.49 35.06
C PHE A 29 -0.61 12.88 34.64
N LEU A 30 0.45 13.12 35.41
CA LEU A 30 1.79 12.62 35.10
C LEU A 30 1.88 11.08 35.12
N GLU A 31 1.14 10.41 36.00
CA GLU A 31 1.04 8.96 36.02
C GLU A 31 0.33 8.41 34.76
N LEU A 32 -0.80 9.02 34.35
CA LEU A 32 -1.48 8.67 33.10
C LEU A 32 -0.66 9.04 31.85
N PHE A 33 0.07 10.16 31.89
CA PHE A 33 0.97 10.59 30.81
C PHE A 33 2.12 9.60 30.60
N ALA A 34 2.74 9.12 31.69
CA ALA A 34 3.77 8.08 31.61
C ALA A 34 3.23 6.77 30.99
N LEU A 35 2.08 6.31 31.46
CA LEU A 35 1.47 5.06 31.00
C LEU A 35 0.98 5.12 29.55
N THR A 36 0.27 6.19 29.18
CA THR A 36 -0.15 6.38 27.78
C THR A 36 1.03 6.59 26.86
N GLY A 37 2.11 7.20 27.35
CA GLY A 37 3.36 7.32 26.63
C GLY A 37 3.97 5.96 26.27
N LEU A 38 3.91 4.99 27.18
CA LEU A 38 4.43 3.63 26.93
C LEU A 38 3.49 2.78 26.06
N VAL A 39 2.17 2.91 26.26
CA VAL A 39 1.17 2.03 25.61
C VAL A 39 0.69 2.58 24.25
N VAL A 40 0.70 3.89 24.07
CA VAL A 40 0.18 4.54 22.86
C VAL A 40 1.29 5.25 22.08
N ALA A 41 1.97 6.22 22.75
CA ALA A 41 2.89 7.10 22.02
C ALA A 41 4.14 6.36 21.53
N GLN A 42 4.80 5.57 22.39
CA GLN A 42 6.01 4.85 22.03
C GLN A 42 5.79 3.87 20.89
N PRO A 43 4.81 2.94 20.92
CA PRO A 43 4.61 1.99 19.83
C PRO A 43 4.24 2.68 18.51
N LEU A 44 3.35 3.67 18.55
CA LEU A 44 2.94 4.40 17.34
C LEU A 44 4.08 5.23 16.75
N LEU A 45 4.79 6.01 17.57
CA LEU A 45 5.88 6.85 17.09
C LEU A 45 7.07 6.02 16.60
N ASP A 46 7.32 4.85 17.20
CA ASP A 46 8.35 3.92 16.74
C ASP A 46 8.01 3.35 15.36
N VAL A 47 6.77 2.85 15.16
CA VAL A 47 6.32 2.33 13.87
C VAL A 47 6.32 3.42 12.81
N LEU A 48 5.72 4.59 13.09
CA LEU A 48 5.68 5.72 12.15
C LEU A 48 7.08 6.28 11.85
N GLY A 49 7.99 6.20 12.81
CA GLY A 49 9.37 6.64 12.67
C GLY A 49 10.19 5.78 11.72
N ARG A 50 9.90 4.48 11.66
CA ARG A 50 10.53 3.52 10.74
C ARG A 50 9.86 3.49 9.38
N ALA A 51 8.53 3.64 9.33
CA ALA A 51 7.73 3.60 8.11
C ALA A 51 7.39 5.03 7.64
N PHE A 52 8.41 5.78 7.26
CA PHE A 52 8.27 7.12 6.71
C PHE A 52 7.42 7.16 5.42
N ASP A 53 7.35 6.05 4.69
CA ASP A 53 6.56 5.92 3.46
C ASP A 53 5.07 6.21 3.71
N PHE A 54 4.57 5.89 4.90
CA PHE A 54 3.22 6.25 5.33
C PHE A 54 3.00 7.77 5.33
N LEU A 55 3.96 8.53 5.84
CA LEU A 55 3.88 9.99 5.86
C LEU A 55 4.00 10.58 4.45
N LEU A 56 4.86 9.99 3.61
CA LEU A 56 5.01 10.35 2.20
C LEU A 56 3.72 10.05 1.41
N PHE A 57 3.14 8.88 1.61
CA PHE A 57 1.86 8.49 0.99
C PHE A 57 0.74 9.48 1.29
N HIS A 58 0.66 9.96 2.54
CA HIS A 58 -0.29 10.98 2.95
C HIS A 58 0.10 12.42 2.55
N GLN A 59 1.25 12.61 1.90
CA GLN A 59 1.79 13.93 1.55
C GLN A 59 1.86 14.86 2.78
N ALA A 60 2.18 14.29 3.96
CA ALA A 60 2.27 15.03 5.21
C ALA A 60 3.43 16.03 5.15
N ASP A 61 3.15 17.28 5.50
CA ASP A 61 4.20 18.30 5.64
C ASP A 61 4.76 18.34 7.08
N ALA A 62 5.80 19.15 7.28
CA ALA A 62 6.46 19.26 8.58
C ALA A 62 5.46 19.67 9.70
N ARG A 63 4.47 20.50 9.40
CA ARG A 63 3.43 20.90 10.36
C ARG A 63 2.52 19.74 10.70
N ASP A 64 2.08 18.99 9.69
CA ASP A 64 1.22 17.82 9.87
C ASP A 64 1.89 16.78 10.76
N ILE A 65 3.20 16.52 10.51
CA ILE A 65 4.02 15.57 11.26
C ILE A 65 4.17 16.00 12.73
N VAL A 66 4.48 17.27 12.98
CA VAL A 66 4.60 17.80 14.36
C VAL A 66 3.27 17.74 15.09
N VAL A 67 2.17 18.17 14.45
CA VAL A 67 0.82 18.14 15.05
C VAL A 67 0.40 16.69 15.32
N LEU A 68 0.67 15.75 14.41
CA LEU A 68 0.43 14.32 14.61
C LEU A 68 1.14 13.83 15.87
N ALA A 69 2.46 14.04 15.95
CA ALA A 69 3.30 13.53 17.04
C ALA A 69 2.87 14.11 18.40
N VAL A 70 2.59 15.41 18.43
CA VAL A 70 2.06 16.09 19.65
C VAL A 70 0.67 15.55 20.01
N THR A 71 -0.20 15.32 19.04
CA THR A 71 -1.54 14.76 19.26
C THR A 71 -1.48 13.36 19.83
N ILE A 72 -0.66 12.46 19.26
CA ILE A 72 -0.45 11.10 19.74
C ILE A 72 0.08 11.11 21.19
N THR A 73 0.95 12.06 21.52
CA THR A 73 1.60 12.13 22.82
C THR A 73 0.70 12.75 23.89
N LEU A 74 -0.07 13.78 23.57
CA LEU A 74 -0.82 14.56 24.57
C LEU A 74 -2.32 14.25 24.63
N LEU A 75 -2.97 13.91 23.51
CA LEU A 75 -4.42 13.75 23.51
C LEU A 75 -4.90 12.55 24.35
N PRO A 76 -4.30 11.34 24.27
CA PRO A 76 -4.73 10.21 25.08
C PRO A 76 -4.67 10.49 26.60
N PRO A 77 -3.53 10.97 27.18
CA PRO A 77 -3.49 11.25 28.61
C PRO A 77 -4.44 12.37 29.03
N LEU A 78 -4.67 13.39 28.17
CA LEU A 78 -5.61 14.46 28.46
C LEU A 78 -7.06 13.95 28.53
N ILE A 79 -7.46 13.05 27.62
CA ILE A 79 -8.79 12.42 27.64
C ILE A 79 -8.97 11.61 28.92
N LEU A 80 -8.01 10.74 29.26
CA LEU A 80 -8.09 9.88 30.46
C LEU A 80 -8.06 10.71 31.74
N TRP A 81 -7.22 11.73 31.81
CA TRP A 81 -7.19 12.66 32.95
C TRP A 81 -8.49 13.45 33.09
N SER A 82 -9.10 13.87 31.98
CA SER A 82 -10.40 14.55 32.02
C SER A 82 -11.50 13.65 32.61
N LEU A 83 -11.51 12.35 32.25
CA LEU A 83 -12.42 11.36 32.86
C LEU A 83 -12.15 11.20 34.36
N ASP A 84 -10.88 11.17 34.75
CA ASP A 84 -10.47 11.08 36.17
C ASP A 84 -10.92 12.34 36.97
N VAL A 85 -10.75 13.53 36.40
CA VAL A 85 -11.23 14.81 37.01
C VAL A 85 -12.75 14.83 37.14
N LEU A 86 -13.49 14.42 36.09
CA LEU A 86 -14.95 14.31 36.11
C LEU A 86 -15.43 13.34 37.21
N ALA A 87 -14.78 12.19 37.33
CA ALA A 87 -15.03 11.25 38.42
C ALA A 87 -14.78 11.90 39.81
N GLY A 88 -13.79 12.80 39.91
CA GLY A 88 -13.49 13.58 41.11
C GLY A 88 -14.60 14.52 41.56
N LEU A 89 -15.43 15.02 40.61
CA LEU A 89 -16.60 15.83 40.92
C LEU A 89 -17.70 15.02 41.64
N LEU A 90 -17.75 13.70 41.38
CA LEU A 90 -18.67 12.76 42.04
C LEU A 90 -18.16 12.28 43.42
N GLY A 91 -16.90 12.51 43.71
CA GLY A 91 -16.31 12.17 44.99
C GLY A 91 -14.91 11.54 44.93
N ARG A 92 -14.11 11.71 45.95
CA ARG A 92 -12.72 11.23 46.01
C ARG A 92 -12.57 9.72 45.93
N ARG A 93 -13.55 8.95 46.42
CA ARG A 93 -13.55 7.48 46.35
C ARG A 93 -13.79 7.01 44.88
N ILE A 94 -14.73 7.68 44.18
CA ILE A 94 -15.06 7.40 42.79
C ILE A 94 -13.84 7.74 41.92
N GLN A 95 -13.21 8.89 42.13
CA GLN A 95 -11.98 9.25 41.44
C GLN A 95 -10.87 8.21 41.60
N ALA A 96 -10.64 7.77 42.84
CA ALA A 96 -9.60 6.76 43.14
C ALA A 96 -9.90 5.42 42.44
N ALA A 97 -11.16 5.00 42.38
CA ALA A 97 -11.59 3.80 41.69
C ALA A 97 -11.41 3.90 40.15
N VAL A 98 -11.84 5.02 39.58
CA VAL A 98 -11.68 5.28 38.13
C VAL A 98 -10.20 5.34 37.78
N HIS A 99 -9.39 6.08 38.52
CA HIS A 99 -7.94 6.16 38.29
C HIS A 99 -7.29 4.77 38.33
N LEU A 100 -7.64 3.95 39.33
CA LEU A 100 -7.13 2.59 39.45
C LEU A 100 -7.53 1.69 38.28
N LEU A 101 -8.76 1.83 37.76
CA LEU A 101 -9.23 1.13 36.55
C LEU A 101 -8.46 1.58 35.31
N LEU A 102 -8.19 2.88 35.14
CA LEU A 102 -7.40 3.40 34.03
C LEU A 102 -5.97 2.87 34.08
N VAL A 103 -5.34 2.89 35.25
CA VAL A 103 -3.99 2.32 35.46
C VAL A 103 -3.98 0.81 35.16
N ALA A 104 -4.98 0.06 35.69
CA ALA A 104 -5.13 -1.37 35.39
C ALA A 104 -5.27 -1.67 33.92
N GLY A 105 -6.11 -0.91 33.20
CA GLY A 105 -6.31 -1.07 31.77
C GLY A 105 -5.04 -0.81 30.96
N LEU A 106 -4.34 0.30 31.24
CA LEU A 106 -3.09 0.65 30.55
C LEU A 106 -1.96 -0.36 30.84
N LEU A 107 -1.79 -0.78 32.08
CA LEU A 107 -0.79 -1.81 32.43
C LEU A 107 -1.17 -3.19 31.90
N GLY A 108 -2.47 -3.48 31.76
CA GLY A 108 -2.96 -4.68 31.11
C GLY A 108 -2.64 -4.71 29.60
N LEU A 109 -2.83 -3.58 28.92
CA LEU A 109 -2.43 -3.43 27.51
C LEU A 109 -0.91 -3.56 27.34
N LEU A 110 -0.12 -2.94 28.22
CA LEU A 110 1.33 -3.08 28.21
C LEU A 110 1.75 -4.54 28.42
N GLY A 111 1.11 -5.23 29.37
CA GLY A 111 1.34 -6.66 29.61
C GLY A 111 1.01 -7.52 28.40
N LEU A 112 -0.07 -7.22 27.70
CA LEU A 112 -0.44 -7.89 26.45
C LEU A 112 0.60 -7.65 25.35
N GLU A 113 1.06 -6.41 25.16
CA GLU A 113 2.10 -6.08 24.16
C GLU A 113 3.44 -6.77 24.46
N VAL A 114 3.84 -6.82 25.72
CA VAL A 114 5.04 -7.56 26.13
C VAL A 114 4.86 -9.06 25.90
N ALA A 115 3.70 -9.62 26.29
CA ALA A 115 3.42 -11.05 26.12
C ALA A 115 3.46 -11.49 24.66
N LYS A 116 2.96 -10.67 23.72
CA LYS A 116 3.08 -10.93 22.28
C LYS A 116 4.52 -11.11 21.81
N LYS A 117 5.46 -10.36 22.38
CA LYS A 117 6.88 -10.39 21.97
C LYS A 117 7.67 -11.52 22.59
N VAL A 118 7.29 -11.97 23.80
CA VAL A 118 8.10 -12.92 24.58
C VAL A 118 7.48 -14.30 24.70
N THR A 119 6.23 -14.51 24.24
CA THR A 119 5.53 -15.80 24.33
C THR A 119 4.90 -16.20 23.01
N PRO A 120 4.71 -17.50 22.74
CA PRO A 120 3.98 -17.98 21.57
C PRO A 120 2.45 -17.92 21.74
N LEU A 121 1.93 -17.27 22.78
CA LEU A 121 0.49 -17.20 23.06
C LEU A 121 -0.23 -16.37 22.03
N ARG A 122 -1.46 -16.80 21.66
CA ARG A 122 -2.29 -16.15 20.64
C ARG A 122 -3.76 -16.08 21.05
N GLY A 123 -4.51 -15.15 20.44
CA GLY A 123 -5.95 -15.03 20.61
C GLY A 123 -6.40 -14.81 22.04
N PRO A 124 -7.42 -15.56 22.55
CA PRO A 124 -8.00 -15.35 23.88
C PRO A 124 -6.99 -15.49 25.03
N ALA A 125 -5.95 -16.30 24.87
CA ALA A 125 -4.92 -16.48 25.90
C ALA A 125 -4.16 -15.18 26.21
N LEU A 126 -3.88 -14.35 25.18
CA LEU A 126 -3.27 -13.04 25.35
C LEU A 126 -4.17 -12.07 26.13
N VAL A 127 -5.50 -12.13 25.90
CA VAL A 127 -6.46 -11.31 26.67
C VAL A 127 -6.40 -11.68 28.14
N VAL A 128 -6.36 -12.97 28.45
CA VAL A 128 -6.22 -13.45 29.85
C VAL A 128 -4.93 -12.92 30.48
N VAL A 129 -3.79 -12.99 29.78
CA VAL A 129 -2.52 -12.43 30.26
C VAL A 129 -2.63 -10.93 30.48
N GLY A 130 -3.25 -10.19 29.54
CA GLY A 130 -3.48 -8.74 29.68
C GLY A 130 -4.33 -8.40 30.91
N VAL A 131 -5.43 -9.12 31.14
CA VAL A 131 -6.31 -8.90 32.32
C VAL A 131 -5.58 -9.24 33.62
N LEU A 132 -4.88 -10.36 33.66
CA LEU A 132 -4.15 -10.78 34.88
C LEU A 132 -2.99 -9.83 35.20
N SER A 133 -2.24 -9.40 34.19
CA SER A 133 -1.13 -8.43 34.39
C SER A 133 -1.67 -7.07 34.84
N GLY A 134 -2.78 -6.59 34.25
CA GLY A 134 -3.45 -5.35 34.63
C GLY A 134 -3.98 -5.40 36.08
N ALA A 135 -4.67 -6.48 36.46
CA ALA A 135 -5.18 -6.66 37.82
C ALA A 135 -4.03 -6.75 38.84
N GLY A 136 -2.99 -7.54 38.56
CA GLY A 136 -1.81 -7.66 39.44
C GLY A 136 -1.08 -6.34 39.59
N ALA A 137 -0.86 -5.60 38.52
CA ALA A 137 -0.22 -4.30 38.52
C ALA A 137 -1.06 -3.24 39.24
N ALA A 138 -2.39 -3.27 39.14
CA ALA A 138 -3.30 -2.40 39.88
C ALA A 138 -3.25 -2.66 41.37
N LEU A 139 -3.17 -3.92 41.82
CA LEU A 139 -2.97 -4.29 43.21
C LEU A 139 -1.63 -3.79 43.78
N LEU A 140 -0.56 -3.92 42.98
CA LEU A 140 0.76 -3.39 43.36
C LEU A 140 0.74 -1.85 43.43
N TYR A 141 0.08 -1.19 42.46
CA TYR A 141 -0.09 0.25 42.50
C TYR A 141 -0.88 0.73 43.71
N ALA A 142 -1.98 0.05 44.06
CA ALA A 142 -2.81 0.42 45.21
C ALA A 142 -2.07 0.26 46.55
N LYS A 143 -1.27 -0.80 46.70
CA LYS A 143 -0.57 -1.15 47.95
C LYS A 143 0.84 -0.56 48.04
N GLY A 144 1.49 -0.25 46.90
CA GLY A 144 2.92 0.10 46.87
C GLY A 144 3.20 1.56 46.52
N PRO A 145 3.70 2.39 47.45
CA PRO A 145 4.12 3.75 47.11
C PRO A 145 5.27 3.79 46.10
N ALA A 146 6.09 2.74 46.05
CA ALA A 146 7.22 2.61 45.14
C ALA A 146 6.76 2.59 43.64
N VAL A 147 5.66 1.89 43.33
CA VAL A 147 5.12 1.83 41.95
C VAL A 147 4.67 3.21 41.48
N ARG A 148 3.97 3.95 42.36
CA ARG A 148 3.57 5.33 42.07
C ARG A 148 4.76 6.26 41.87
N LEU A 149 5.78 6.11 42.70
CA LEU A 149 7.02 6.88 42.58
C LEU A 149 7.74 6.56 41.25
N TRP A 150 7.81 5.27 40.89
CA TRP A 150 8.42 4.84 39.64
C TRP A 150 7.69 5.43 38.39
N LEU A 151 6.35 5.41 38.36
CA LEU A 151 5.57 6.03 37.27
C LEU A 151 5.82 7.54 37.18
N ARG A 152 6.02 8.22 38.30
CA ARG A 152 6.37 9.66 38.30
C ARG A 152 7.74 9.92 37.69
N TYR A 153 8.72 9.05 37.98
CA TYR A 153 10.05 9.13 37.35
C TYR A 153 10.01 8.79 35.86
N LEU A 154 9.04 8.02 35.38
CA LEU A 154 8.82 7.76 33.96
C LEU A 154 8.06 8.86 33.23
N SER A 155 7.51 9.84 33.92
CA SER A 155 6.72 10.91 33.27
C SER A 155 7.48 11.75 32.23
N PRO A 156 8.82 11.87 32.19
CA PRO A 156 9.53 12.49 31.08
C PRO A 156 9.63 11.61 29.83
N ALA A 157 9.43 10.28 29.94
CA ALA A 157 9.63 9.35 28.83
C ALA A 157 8.78 9.67 27.58
N PRO A 158 7.47 10.04 27.68
CA PRO A 158 6.69 10.41 26.49
C PRO A 158 7.27 11.60 25.74
N VAL A 159 7.86 12.57 26.45
CA VAL A 159 8.56 13.71 25.82
C VAL A 159 9.81 13.22 25.11
N ALA A 160 10.57 12.30 25.73
CA ALA A 160 11.73 11.71 25.08
C ALA A 160 11.35 10.94 23.80
N PHE A 161 10.26 10.15 23.80
CA PHE A 161 9.76 9.46 22.59
C PHE A 161 9.38 10.45 21.50
N LEU A 162 8.69 11.53 21.84
CA LEU A 162 8.36 12.61 20.93
C LEU A 162 9.61 13.24 20.30
N LEU A 163 10.61 13.55 21.13
CA LEU A 163 11.86 14.15 20.65
C LEU A 163 12.67 13.17 19.80
N ILE A 164 12.75 11.90 20.17
CA ILE A 164 13.40 10.87 19.35
C ILE A 164 12.72 10.78 17.98
N PHE A 165 11.39 10.75 17.94
CA PHE A 165 10.65 10.71 16.68
C PHE A 165 10.93 11.94 15.80
N LEU A 166 10.90 13.15 16.37
CA LEU A 166 11.06 14.39 15.59
C LEU A 166 12.51 14.72 15.23
N LEU A 167 13.49 14.28 16.05
CA LEU A 167 14.89 14.73 15.90
C LEU A 167 15.85 13.63 15.49
N VAL A 168 15.57 12.38 15.81
CA VAL A 168 16.52 11.25 15.61
C VAL A 168 16.03 10.27 14.56
N SER A 169 14.71 10.01 14.47
CA SER A 169 14.18 9.07 13.49
C SER A 169 14.37 9.57 12.04
N PRO A 170 14.24 8.70 11.02
CA PRO A 170 14.26 9.12 9.60
C PRO A 170 13.29 10.26 9.28
N VAL A 171 12.17 10.37 10.01
CA VAL A 171 11.17 11.44 9.86
C VAL A 171 11.75 12.83 10.09
N ALA A 172 12.84 12.97 10.86
CA ALA A 172 13.53 14.24 11.06
C ALA A 172 13.97 14.91 9.73
N ALA A 173 14.21 14.11 8.71
CA ALA A 173 14.55 14.62 7.39
C ALA A 173 13.36 15.29 6.68
N LEU A 174 12.11 14.84 6.97
CA LEU A 174 10.89 15.44 6.43
C LEU A 174 10.58 16.80 7.05
N LEU A 175 11.13 17.10 8.21
CA LEU A 175 10.97 18.39 8.88
C LEU A 175 11.87 19.49 8.31
N LYS A 176 12.89 19.12 7.52
CA LYS A 176 13.80 20.08 6.88
C LYS A 176 13.09 20.75 5.71
N ALA A 177 13.26 22.05 5.59
CA ALA A 177 12.75 22.80 4.45
C ALA A 177 13.25 22.23 3.13
N PRO A 178 12.38 22.04 2.13
CA PRO A 178 12.83 21.63 0.79
C PRO A 178 13.73 22.71 0.18
N PRO A 179 14.66 22.33 -0.74
CA PRO A 179 15.52 23.30 -1.40
C PRO A 179 14.69 24.34 -2.16
N THR A 180 15.11 25.58 -2.14
CA THR A 180 14.51 26.63 -2.95
C THR A 180 14.78 26.37 -4.44
N ALA A 181 13.90 26.83 -5.33
CA ALA A 181 14.07 26.68 -6.78
C ALA A 181 15.42 27.26 -7.26
N ALA A 182 15.91 28.36 -6.64
CA ALA A 182 17.22 28.95 -6.94
C ALA A 182 18.39 28.06 -6.52
N ALA A 183 18.26 27.31 -5.41
CA ALA A 183 19.30 26.37 -4.97
C ALA A 183 19.34 25.09 -5.85
N ALA A 184 18.26 24.80 -6.56
CA ALA A 184 18.18 23.68 -7.50
C ALA A 184 18.67 24.04 -8.92
N ALA A 185 18.86 25.34 -9.23
CA ALA A 185 19.39 25.77 -10.53
C ALA A 185 20.85 25.35 -10.65
N ALA A 186 21.13 24.48 -11.63
CA ALA A 186 22.46 23.94 -11.85
C ALA A 186 23.24 24.85 -12.82
N PRO A 187 24.41 25.41 -12.44
CA PRO A 187 25.24 26.20 -13.34
C PRO A 187 25.71 25.38 -14.55
N GLY A 188 25.72 25.98 -15.74
CA GLY A 188 26.22 25.34 -16.95
C GLY A 188 25.24 24.43 -17.69
N ALA A 189 24.01 24.37 -17.27
CA ALA A 189 22.97 23.63 -17.98
C ALA A 189 22.65 24.30 -19.33
N ALA A 190 22.65 23.53 -20.42
CA ALA A 190 22.31 24.00 -21.77
C ALA A 190 21.21 23.16 -22.40
N MET A 191 20.29 23.81 -23.09
CA MET A 191 19.21 23.18 -23.86
C MET A 191 19.26 23.72 -25.28
N ARG A 192 19.17 22.82 -26.26
CA ARG A 192 19.19 23.18 -27.68
C ARG A 192 17.79 22.97 -28.28
N GLY A 193 17.32 23.97 -29.04
CA GLY A 193 16.03 23.91 -29.73
C GLY A 193 14.83 24.13 -28.81
N ASP A 194 13.66 23.74 -29.30
CA ASP A 194 12.38 23.79 -28.57
C ASP A 194 11.88 22.36 -28.34
N PRO A 195 12.38 21.67 -27.35
CA PRO A 195 11.93 20.33 -27.03
C PRO A 195 10.47 20.36 -26.55
N GLY A 196 9.67 19.45 -27.10
CA GLY A 196 8.24 19.30 -26.77
C GLY A 196 7.97 18.89 -25.32
N PRO A 197 6.72 18.59 -25.00
CA PRO A 197 6.34 18.07 -23.70
C PRO A 197 6.98 16.70 -23.42
N ILE A 198 7.18 16.43 -22.12
CA ILE A 198 7.69 15.13 -21.61
C ILE A 198 6.60 14.52 -20.76
N VAL A 199 6.20 13.30 -21.09
CA VAL A 199 5.19 12.51 -20.36
C VAL A 199 5.86 11.27 -19.81
N ILE A 200 5.81 11.07 -18.50
CA ILE A 200 6.41 9.92 -17.83
C ILE A 200 5.35 9.24 -16.97
N VAL A 201 5.12 7.96 -17.23
CA VAL A 201 4.28 7.09 -16.40
C VAL A 201 5.17 6.05 -15.75
N LEU A 202 5.19 6.08 -14.44
CA LEU A 202 5.84 5.07 -13.61
C LEU A 202 4.76 4.19 -13.00
N LEU A 203 4.85 2.88 -13.23
CA LEU A 203 3.98 1.86 -12.67
C LEU A 203 4.70 1.20 -11.50
N ASP A 204 3.95 0.72 -10.51
CA ASP A 204 4.52 0.17 -9.28
C ASP A 204 4.38 -1.36 -9.25
N GLU A 205 5.48 -2.06 -8.92
CA GLU A 205 5.54 -3.53 -8.83
C GLU A 205 5.13 -4.26 -10.12
N PHE A 206 5.71 -3.89 -11.27
CA PHE A 206 5.30 -4.45 -12.53
C PHE A 206 6.39 -5.32 -13.20
N PRO A 207 6.40 -6.65 -12.99
CA PRO A 207 7.30 -7.56 -13.70
C PRO A 207 7.02 -7.57 -15.20
N LEU A 208 8.06 -7.54 -16.01
CA LEU A 208 7.93 -7.66 -17.48
C LEU A 208 7.22 -8.97 -17.89
N ASN A 209 7.48 -10.06 -17.16
CA ASN A 209 6.87 -11.38 -17.42
C ASN A 209 5.34 -11.34 -17.41
N SER A 210 4.74 -10.46 -16.61
CA SER A 210 3.28 -10.30 -16.55
C SER A 210 2.65 -9.77 -17.85
N LEU A 211 3.46 -9.19 -18.75
CA LEU A 211 2.99 -8.70 -20.06
C LEU A 211 3.15 -9.71 -21.19
N LEU A 212 3.98 -10.74 -21.00
CA LEU A 212 4.51 -11.53 -22.11
C LEU A 212 3.74 -12.83 -22.35
N ASP A 213 3.62 -13.20 -23.65
CA ASP A 213 3.19 -14.53 -24.08
C ASP A 213 4.36 -15.54 -24.02
N ARG A 214 4.10 -16.82 -24.34
CA ARG A 214 5.13 -17.91 -24.38
C ARG A 214 6.28 -17.62 -25.32
N GLN A 215 6.08 -16.78 -26.30
CA GLN A 215 7.09 -16.42 -27.28
C GLN A 215 7.90 -15.18 -26.87
N GLY A 216 7.67 -14.67 -25.66
CA GLY A 216 8.31 -13.45 -25.15
C GLY A 216 7.86 -12.16 -25.85
N ARG A 217 6.67 -12.17 -26.43
CA ARG A 217 6.03 -11.00 -27.04
C ARG A 217 4.96 -10.49 -26.08
N ILE A 218 4.60 -9.21 -26.19
CA ILE A 218 3.49 -8.65 -25.42
C ILE A 218 2.19 -9.38 -25.82
N ASP A 219 1.48 -9.94 -24.85
CA ASP A 219 0.20 -10.61 -25.11
C ASP A 219 -0.86 -9.59 -25.51
N ARG A 220 -1.10 -9.52 -26.81
CA ARG A 220 -2.03 -8.54 -27.43
C ARG A 220 -3.49 -8.80 -27.07
N ARG A 221 -3.84 -10.01 -26.64
CA ARG A 221 -5.21 -10.37 -26.24
C ARG A 221 -5.50 -9.86 -24.82
N LEU A 222 -4.53 -9.99 -23.93
CA LEU A 222 -4.66 -9.55 -22.55
C LEU A 222 -4.37 -8.05 -22.40
N TYR A 223 -3.36 -7.54 -23.15
CA TYR A 223 -2.82 -6.19 -22.99
C TYR A 223 -2.71 -5.44 -24.32
N PRO A 224 -3.86 -5.15 -24.98
CA PRO A 224 -3.89 -4.54 -26.31
C PRO A 224 -3.28 -3.14 -26.36
N ASN A 225 -3.35 -2.36 -25.26
CA ASN A 225 -2.84 -1.00 -25.24
C ASN A 225 -1.31 -0.95 -25.08
N PHE A 226 -0.70 -1.82 -24.29
CA PHE A 226 0.75 -1.99 -24.26
C PHE A 226 1.27 -2.50 -25.60
N ALA A 227 0.57 -3.45 -26.21
CA ALA A 227 0.90 -3.92 -27.55
C ALA A 227 0.82 -2.80 -28.61
N SER A 228 -0.19 -1.93 -28.53
CA SER A 228 -0.29 -0.74 -29.38
C SER A 228 0.82 0.26 -29.10
N LEU A 229 1.15 0.52 -27.83
CA LEU A 229 2.25 1.40 -27.45
C LEU A 229 3.58 0.92 -28.03
N SER A 230 3.87 -0.38 -27.98
CA SER A 230 5.11 -0.96 -28.52
C SER A 230 5.24 -0.77 -30.04
N GLN A 231 4.14 -0.65 -30.78
CA GLN A 231 4.13 -0.42 -32.22
C GLN A 231 4.50 1.04 -32.61
N HIS A 232 4.54 1.97 -31.65
CA HIS A 232 4.82 3.39 -31.88
C HIS A 232 5.96 3.92 -30.98
N SER A 233 6.63 3.04 -30.23
CA SER A 233 7.72 3.39 -29.31
C SER A 233 8.91 2.45 -29.46
N THR A 234 10.03 2.78 -28.87
CA THR A 234 11.13 1.85 -28.66
C THR A 234 10.86 1.06 -27.38
N TRP A 235 10.69 -0.26 -27.49
CA TRP A 235 10.58 -1.15 -26.36
C TRP A 235 11.98 -1.65 -25.98
N TYR A 236 12.49 -1.22 -24.81
CA TYR A 236 13.74 -1.70 -24.24
C TYR A 236 13.47 -3.00 -23.48
N ARG A 237 13.48 -4.12 -24.22
CA ARG A 237 13.07 -5.43 -23.70
C ARG A 237 14.01 -5.96 -22.60
N ASN A 238 15.29 -5.59 -22.65
CA ASN A 238 16.29 -5.97 -21.65
C ASN A 238 16.48 -4.87 -20.57
N SER A 239 15.38 -4.25 -20.14
CA SER A 239 15.35 -3.22 -19.10
C SER A 239 15.19 -3.83 -17.70
N THR A 240 16.00 -3.36 -16.75
CA THR A 240 15.94 -3.83 -15.37
C THR A 240 15.89 -2.70 -14.36
N ALA A 241 15.13 -2.96 -13.30
CA ALA A 241 15.22 -2.25 -12.04
C ALA A 241 16.58 -2.49 -11.38
N VAL A 242 17.08 -1.50 -10.67
CA VAL A 242 18.34 -1.59 -9.92
C VAL A 242 18.13 -1.85 -8.43
N VAL A 243 16.88 -1.88 -7.98
CA VAL A 243 16.48 -2.11 -6.59
C VAL A 243 15.01 -2.53 -6.53
N GLY A 244 14.62 -3.33 -5.54
CA GLY A 244 13.26 -3.85 -5.39
C GLY A 244 12.36 -3.04 -4.43
N MET A 245 12.74 -1.79 -4.11
CA MET A 245 12.00 -0.93 -3.19
C MET A 245 11.78 0.45 -3.81
N THR A 246 10.54 0.87 -3.88
CA THR A 246 10.10 2.15 -4.49
C THR A 246 10.86 3.36 -3.99
N GLY A 247 11.10 3.44 -2.65
CA GLY A 247 11.80 4.57 -2.02
C GLY A 247 13.23 4.79 -2.52
N TRP A 248 13.87 3.79 -3.11
CA TRP A 248 15.20 3.89 -3.72
C TRP A 248 15.15 3.81 -5.25
N ALA A 249 14.17 3.11 -5.82
CA ALA A 249 14.01 2.96 -7.26
C ALA A 249 13.66 4.29 -7.93
N VAL A 250 12.70 5.03 -7.37
CA VAL A 250 12.28 6.33 -7.93
C VAL A 250 13.42 7.36 -7.94
N PRO A 251 14.19 7.54 -6.84
CA PRO A 251 15.39 8.37 -6.89
C PRO A 251 16.42 7.92 -7.94
N ALA A 252 16.66 6.61 -8.10
CA ALA A 252 17.61 6.12 -9.10
C ALA A 252 17.18 6.49 -10.53
N LEU A 253 15.88 6.33 -10.86
CA LEU A 253 15.29 6.76 -12.14
C LEU A 253 15.41 8.26 -12.38
N MET A 254 15.14 9.06 -11.33
CA MET A 254 15.04 10.53 -11.46
C MET A 254 16.40 11.24 -11.38
N THR A 255 17.44 10.61 -10.82
CA THR A 255 18.78 11.19 -10.69
C THR A 255 19.80 10.62 -11.68
N GLY A 256 19.55 9.45 -12.26
CA GLY A 256 20.50 8.69 -13.06
C GLY A 256 21.63 8.06 -12.26
N ARG A 257 21.43 7.82 -10.94
CA ARG A 257 22.45 7.30 -10.02
C ARG A 257 21.99 6.04 -9.30
N TYR A 258 22.93 5.13 -9.07
CA TYR A 258 22.65 3.97 -8.23
C TYR A 258 22.41 4.37 -6.77
N PRO A 259 21.62 3.57 -6.02
CA PRO A 259 21.34 3.81 -4.61
C PRO A 259 22.59 3.49 -3.75
N ALA A 260 23.43 4.49 -3.52
CA ALA A 260 24.66 4.35 -2.75
C ALA A 260 24.45 4.49 -1.23
N GLU A 261 23.46 5.28 -0.82
CA GLU A 261 23.18 5.61 0.56
C GLU A 261 21.69 5.47 0.86
N ASP A 262 21.37 5.12 2.10
CA ASP A 262 19.98 5.06 2.58
C ASP A 262 19.47 6.49 2.84
N ARG A 263 18.75 7.01 1.84
CA ARG A 263 18.18 8.36 1.83
C ARG A 263 16.69 8.28 1.52
N LEU A 264 15.93 9.16 2.16
CA LEU A 264 14.50 9.30 1.88
C LEU A 264 14.27 9.86 0.47
N PRO A 265 13.22 9.41 -0.26
CA PRO A 265 12.90 9.88 -1.61
C PRO A 265 12.27 11.28 -1.61
N ILE A 266 13.00 12.27 -1.09
CA ILE A 266 12.55 13.66 -0.95
C ILE A 266 13.54 14.66 -1.56
N ALA A 267 13.03 15.80 -2.00
CA ALA A 267 13.81 16.81 -2.69
C ALA A 267 15.00 17.36 -1.86
N SER A 268 14.87 17.41 -0.52
CA SER A 268 15.96 17.87 0.35
C SER A 268 17.15 16.91 0.39
N GLN A 269 16.93 15.62 0.14
CA GLN A 269 17.99 14.61 0.08
C GLN A 269 18.47 14.32 -1.36
N PHE A 270 17.63 14.61 -2.35
CA PHE A 270 17.92 14.51 -3.78
C PHE A 270 17.68 15.85 -4.49
N PRO A 271 18.46 16.91 -4.17
CA PRO A 271 18.27 18.24 -4.75
C PRO A 271 18.53 18.31 -6.25
N TYR A 272 19.33 17.40 -6.78
CA TYR A 272 19.64 17.25 -8.20
C TYR A 272 18.90 16.05 -8.78
N ASN A 273 17.72 16.30 -9.36
CA ASN A 273 16.87 15.28 -9.97
C ASN A 273 16.16 15.84 -11.22
N LEU A 274 15.47 15.00 -11.97
CA LEU A 274 14.78 15.37 -13.21
C LEU A 274 13.82 16.55 -13.01
N PHE A 275 13.08 16.60 -11.90
CA PHE A 275 12.09 17.65 -11.66
C PHE A 275 12.75 19.00 -11.37
N THR A 276 13.75 19.02 -10.51
CA THR A 276 14.51 20.25 -10.20
C THR A 276 15.26 20.75 -11.42
N LEU A 277 15.76 19.87 -12.28
CA LEU A 277 16.42 20.23 -13.53
C LEU A 277 15.41 20.83 -14.53
N LEU A 278 14.35 20.12 -14.84
CA LEU A 278 13.40 20.56 -15.87
C LEU A 278 12.58 21.77 -15.40
N GLY A 279 12.05 21.73 -14.17
CA GLY A 279 11.23 22.80 -13.63
C GLY A 279 12.05 23.99 -13.15
N GLY A 280 13.14 23.75 -12.40
CA GLY A 280 13.96 24.80 -11.80
C GLY A 280 14.95 25.44 -12.77
N THR A 281 15.64 24.65 -13.62
CA THR A 281 16.68 25.14 -14.52
C THR A 281 16.13 25.47 -15.91
N TYR A 282 15.30 24.58 -16.48
CA TYR A 282 14.83 24.74 -17.85
C TYR A 282 13.44 25.36 -18.00
N GLY A 283 12.78 25.69 -16.89
CA GLY A 283 11.50 26.41 -16.87
C GLY A 283 10.31 25.62 -17.44
N TYR A 284 10.37 24.29 -17.37
CA TYR A 284 9.20 23.47 -17.72
C TYR A 284 8.10 23.69 -16.71
N LYS A 285 6.85 23.78 -17.20
CA LYS A 285 5.69 23.71 -16.32
C LYS A 285 5.52 22.28 -15.82
N MET A 286 5.49 22.12 -14.50
CA MET A 286 5.47 20.82 -13.87
C MET A 286 4.04 20.41 -13.49
N HIS A 287 3.61 19.23 -13.95
CA HIS A 287 2.38 18.54 -13.57
C HIS A 287 2.81 17.16 -13.03
N VAL A 288 3.14 17.10 -11.74
CA VAL A 288 3.78 15.95 -11.10
C VAL A 288 2.84 15.35 -10.05
N PHE A 289 2.62 14.04 -10.17
CA PHE A 289 1.76 13.23 -9.32
C PHE A 289 2.59 12.08 -8.74
N GLU A 290 3.28 12.36 -7.62
CA GLU A 290 4.10 11.38 -6.91
C GLU A 290 3.24 10.58 -5.92
N GLY A 291 3.36 9.26 -5.94
CA GLY A 291 2.65 8.37 -5.02
C GLY A 291 3.40 8.14 -3.71
N MET A 292 4.68 7.76 -3.81
CA MET A 292 5.51 7.30 -2.69
C MET A 292 6.82 8.11 -2.55
N SER A 293 6.90 9.27 -3.20
CA SER A 293 8.06 10.17 -3.15
C SER A 293 7.63 11.63 -3.08
N GLN A 294 8.57 12.53 -2.72
CA GLN A 294 8.42 13.98 -2.71
C GLN A 294 9.67 14.63 -3.32
N LEU A 295 10.07 14.15 -4.51
CA LEU A 295 11.27 14.63 -5.20
C LEU A 295 11.04 15.98 -5.91
N CYS A 296 9.78 16.33 -6.19
CA CYS A 296 9.43 17.62 -6.76
C CYS A 296 9.12 18.62 -5.65
N PRO A 297 9.96 19.65 -5.43
CA PRO A 297 9.71 20.63 -4.38
C PRO A 297 8.48 21.50 -4.70
N PRO A 298 7.68 21.91 -3.67
CA PRO A 298 6.47 22.69 -3.85
C PRO A 298 6.66 24.01 -4.61
N ALA A 299 7.88 24.59 -4.58
CA ALA A 299 8.20 25.82 -5.29
C ALA A 299 8.08 25.68 -6.82
N ILE A 300 8.30 24.50 -7.38
CA ILE A 300 8.19 24.22 -8.81
C ILE A 300 7.02 23.30 -9.14
N CYS A 301 6.45 22.59 -8.15
CA CYS A 301 5.30 21.70 -8.26
C CYS A 301 4.16 22.16 -7.34
N PRO A 302 3.48 23.28 -7.60
CA PRO A 302 2.46 23.82 -6.71
C PRO A 302 1.22 22.92 -6.60
N ASP A 303 1.01 22.02 -7.56
CA ASP A 303 -0.12 21.07 -7.57
C ASP A 303 0.22 19.73 -6.90
N ALA A 304 1.45 19.51 -6.43
CA ALA A 304 1.88 18.23 -5.84
C ALA A 304 1.00 17.83 -4.63
N LYS A 305 0.65 18.76 -3.75
CA LYS A 305 -0.27 18.50 -2.63
C LYS A 305 -1.71 18.18 -3.04
N LYS A 306 -2.17 18.68 -4.20
CA LYS A 306 -3.52 18.40 -4.72
C LYS A 306 -3.57 17.06 -5.45
N SER A 307 -2.42 16.47 -5.72
CA SER A 307 -2.25 15.26 -6.50
C SER A 307 -2.19 13.99 -5.65
N SER A 308 -2.27 14.10 -4.30
CA SER A 308 -2.16 12.94 -3.43
C SER A 308 -3.18 11.87 -3.81
N LEU A 309 -2.70 10.64 -4.02
CA LEU A 309 -3.53 9.47 -4.31
C LEU A 309 -4.46 9.12 -3.15
N SER A 310 -4.12 9.59 -1.94
CA SER A 310 -4.90 9.45 -0.71
C SER A 310 -6.10 10.40 -0.61
N ALA A 311 -6.36 11.25 -1.62
CA ALA A 311 -7.49 12.18 -1.65
C ALA A 311 -8.87 11.50 -1.80
N ALA A 312 -9.07 10.33 -1.23
CA ALA A 312 -10.27 9.51 -1.35
C ALA A 312 -11.15 9.54 -0.10
N GLY A 313 -11.42 10.70 0.48
CA GLY A 313 -12.31 10.84 1.64
C GLY A 313 -13.27 12.00 1.50
N GLY A 314 -14.41 11.74 0.90
CA GLY A 314 -15.69 12.39 1.03
C GLY A 314 -15.76 13.88 1.36
N ARG A 315 -15.75 14.71 0.37
CA ARG A 315 -16.23 16.06 0.06
C ARG A 315 -15.30 16.69 -0.96
N ALA A 316 -15.85 17.23 -2.01
CA ALA A 316 -15.09 17.83 -3.13
C ALA A 316 -14.12 18.96 -2.71
N ASP A 317 -14.21 19.43 -1.47
CA ASP A 317 -13.46 20.56 -0.93
C ASP A 317 -12.51 20.22 0.23
N ALA A 318 -12.39 18.95 0.65
CA ALA A 318 -11.46 18.58 1.72
C ALA A 318 -10.19 17.93 1.11
N PRO A 319 -8.98 18.40 1.44
CA PRO A 319 -7.76 17.70 1.10
C PRO A 319 -7.76 16.37 1.87
N ALA A 320 -7.84 15.26 1.15
CA ALA A 320 -7.88 13.92 1.70
C ALA A 320 -6.48 13.37 2.04
N GLY A 321 -5.43 14.16 1.83
CA GLY A 321 -4.12 14.02 2.43
C GLY A 321 -3.98 14.95 3.65
N GLY A 322 -2.86 14.92 4.31
CA GLY A 322 -2.54 15.75 5.46
C GLY A 322 -3.08 15.19 6.78
N LEU A 323 -3.13 16.06 7.77
CA LEU A 323 -3.32 15.70 9.19
C LEU A 323 -4.51 14.77 9.48
N ARG A 324 -5.66 14.96 8.82
CA ARG A 324 -6.86 14.13 9.08
C ARG A 324 -6.70 12.70 8.64
N GLY A 325 -6.11 12.46 7.45
CA GLY A 325 -5.83 11.11 6.95
C GLY A 325 -4.84 10.42 7.86
N VAL A 326 -3.72 11.08 8.13
CA VAL A 326 -2.65 10.54 8.99
C VAL A 326 -3.16 10.22 10.39
N LEU A 327 -3.97 11.06 11.02
CA LEU A 327 -4.55 10.80 12.35
C LEU A 327 -5.53 9.62 12.34
N GLY A 328 -6.40 9.56 11.32
CA GLY A 328 -7.37 8.48 11.20
C GLY A 328 -6.70 7.11 11.07
N ASP A 329 -5.67 7.02 10.23
CA ASP A 329 -4.97 5.77 9.98
C ASP A 329 -4.01 5.41 11.12
N SER A 330 -3.41 6.41 11.79
CA SER A 330 -2.65 6.18 13.03
C SER A 330 -3.53 5.62 14.14
N ALA A 331 -4.79 6.06 14.25
CA ALA A 331 -5.73 5.51 15.23
C ALA A 331 -6.09 4.05 14.91
N ARG A 332 -6.28 3.70 13.63
CA ARG A 332 -6.50 2.31 13.18
C ARG A 332 -5.27 1.45 13.44
N LEU A 333 -4.08 1.96 13.09
CA LEU A 333 -2.82 1.28 13.37
C LEU A 333 -2.69 0.97 14.87
N TRP A 334 -3.03 1.92 15.74
CA TRP A 334 -3.00 1.67 17.18
C TRP A 334 -4.00 0.59 17.61
N THR A 335 -5.21 0.51 17.01
CA THR A 335 -6.16 -0.58 17.32
C THR A 335 -5.62 -1.94 16.91
N GLN A 336 -4.85 -2.03 15.83
CA GLN A 336 -4.15 -3.25 15.44
C GLN A 336 -3.03 -3.59 16.45
N ILE A 337 -2.22 -2.59 16.86
CA ILE A 337 -1.19 -2.74 17.88
C ILE A 337 -1.80 -3.28 19.19
N ALA A 338 -2.87 -2.69 19.66
CA ALA A 338 -3.55 -3.08 20.89
C ALA A 338 -4.37 -4.38 20.79
N SER A 339 -4.58 -4.92 19.58
CA SER A 339 -5.34 -6.15 19.35
C SER A 339 -4.54 -7.41 19.69
N THR A 340 -5.21 -8.56 19.75
CA THR A 340 -4.56 -9.88 19.95
C THR A 340 -3.91 -10.45 18.70
N ARG A 341 -3.96 -9.74 17.57
CA ARG A 341 -3.27 -10.12 16.33
C ARG A 341 -1.79 -9.80 16.44
N GLU A 342 -0.95 -10.65 15.91
CA GLU A 342 0.47 -10.33 15.77
C GLU A 342 0.61 -9.10 14.87
N LEU A 343 1.25 -8.07 15.39
CA LEU A 343 1.80 -7.03 14.54
C LEU A 343 2.92 -7.65 13.75
N THR A 344 2.78 -7.52 12.50
CA THR A 344 3.82 -7.85 11.55
C THR A 344 5.08 -7.06 11.92
N GLU A 345 6.23 -7.73 12.03
CA GLU A 345 7.52 -7.05 12.29
C GLU A 345 7.89 -6.07 11.16
N ASN A 346 7.15 -6.10 10.05
CA ASN A 346 7.28 -5.17 8.94
C ASN A 346 6.27 -4.03 9.10
N PRO A 347 6.71 -2.81 9.50
CA PRO A 347 5.84 -1.63 9.61
C PRO A 347 5.16 -1.27 8.29
N GLU A 348 5.81 -1.53 7.15
CA GLU A 348 5.21 -1.30 5.82
C GLU A 348 3.98 -2.18 5.60
N ALA A 349 4.03 -3.47 5.96
CA ALA A 349 2.88 -4.36 5.80
C ALA A 349 1.72 -3.96 6.72
N ALA A 350 2.00 -3.58 7.98
CA ALA A 350 0.99 -3.09 8.92
C ALA A 350 0.36 -1.77 8.43
N LEU A 351 1.16 -0.89 7.85
CA LEU A 351 0.70 0.38 7.30
C LEU A 351 -0.01 0.22 5.95
N GLN A 352 0.42 -0.74 5.12
CA GLN A 352 -0.28 -1.12 3.90
C GLN A 352 -1.62 -1.78 4.22
N GLU A 353 -1.70 -2.59 5.27
CA GLU A 353 -2.95 -3.15 5.78
C GLU A 353 -3.84 -2.04 6.35
N ALA A 354 -3.30 -1.11 7.15
CA ALA A 354 -4.04 0.05 7.64
C ALA A 354 -4.49 0.98 6.50
N SER A 355 -3.69 1.17 5.46
CA SER A 355 -4.06 1.95 4.27
C SER A 355 -5.03 1.18 3.35
N ALA A 356 -4.99 -0.15 3.33
CA ALA A 356 -5.96 -0.99 2.64
C ALA A 356 -7.31 -0.99 3.36
N ASP A 357 -7.31 -0.96 4.71
CA ASP A 357 -8.52 -0.76 5.52
C ASP A 357 -9.10 0.65 5.40
N VAL A 358 -8.33 1.66 5.03
CA VAL A 358 -8.86 2.98 4.63
C VAL A 358 -9.74 2.84 3.41
N ASP A 359 -9.33 2.06 2.44
CA ASP A 359 -10.16 1.73 1.29
C ASP A 359 -11.42 0.93 1.72
N ALA A 360 -11.31 0.03 2.70
CA ALA A 360 -12.46 -0.73 3.24
C ALA A 360 -13.33 0.10 4.20
N GLY A 361 -12.74 0.98 5.01
CA GLY A 361 -13.48 1.91 5.88
C GLY A 361 -14.17 3.03 5.11
N ALA A 362 -13.63 3.41 3.96
CA ALA A 362 -14.29 4.27 3.00
C ALA A 362 -15.51 3.58 2.39
N ASP A 363 -15.41 2.28 2.12
CA ASP A 363 -16.54 1.44 1.69
C ASP A 363 -17.64 1.36 2.77
N ALA A 364 -17.27 1.32 4.06
CA ALA A 364 -18.21 1.35 5.18
C ALA A 364 -18.86 2.73 5.39
N VAL A 365 -18.16 3.83 5.11
CA VAL A 365 -18.72 5.20 5.13
C VAL A 365 -19.61 5.45 3.91
N ALA A 366 -19.29 4.86 2.75
CA ALA A 366 -20.18 4.87 1.58
C ALA A 366 -21.45 4.03 1.81
N ALA A 367 -21.40 3.05 2.72
CA ALA A 367 -22.57 2.28 3.21
C ALA A 367 -23.29 2.96 4.39
N GLY A 368 -22.91 4.20 4.79
CA GLY A 368 -23.51 4.98 5.88
C GLY A 368 -24.99 5.30 5.65
N PRO A 369 -25.70 5.85 6.68
CA PRO A 369 -27.16 5.81 6.80
C PRO A 369 -27.97 6.60 5.77
N ASP A 370 -27.34 7.25 4.81
CA ASP A 370 -28.07 7.99 3.76
C ASP A 370 -28.45 7.07 2.58
N ARG A 371 -29.38 6.15 2.88
CA ARG A 371 -29.98 5.23 1.89
C ARG A 371 -30.80 5.94 0.81
N ASN A 372 -31.04 7.25 0.95
CA ASN A 372 -31.85 8.07 0.04
C ASN A 372 -31.00 8.98 -0.88
N ALA A 373 -29.67 8.88 -0.85
CA ALA A 373 -28.83 9.67 -1.75
C ALA A 373 -29.01 9.20 -3.20
N ASP A 374 -29.12 10.18 -4.10
CA ASP A 374 -29.21 10.00 -5.55
C ASP A 374 -28.16 9.01 -6.07
N PRO A 375 -28.54 8.00 -6.89
CA PRO A 375 -27.61 7.05 -7.52
C PRO A 375 -26.46 7.70 -8.28
N ALA A 376 -26.68 8.86 -8.90
CA ALA A 376 -25.62 9.63 -9.57
C ALA A 376 -24.58 10.14 -8.57
N ARG A 377 -25.01 10.62 -7.41
CA ARG A 377 -24.13 11.08 -6.32
C ARG A 377 -23.37 9.91 -5.67
N ARG A 378 -24.00 8.72 -5.57
CA ARG A 378 -23.31 7.49 -5.15
C ARG A 378 -22.24 7.07 -6.17
N ALA A 379 -22.54 7.12 -7.46
CA ALA A 379 -21.59 6.82 -8.52
C ALA A 379 -20.42 7.80 -8.56
N GLU A 380 -20.64 9.06 -8.19
CA GLU A 380 -19.61 10.10 -8.10
C GLU A 380 -18.73 9.91 -6.87
N VAL A 381 -19.31 9.53 -5.72
CA VAL A 381 -18.57 9.15 -4.52
C VAL A 381 -17.73 7.90 -4.75
N VAL A 382 -18.26 6.87 -5.39
CA VAL A 382 -17.52 5.64 -5.74
C VAL A 382 -16.43 5.89 -6.78
N LYS A 383 -16.65 6.79 -7.75
CA LYS A 383 -15.56 7.30 -8.61
C LYS A 383 -14.45 7.96 -7.81
N ALA A 384 -14.77 8.58 -6.69
CA ALA A 384 -13.80 9.27 -5.83
C ALA A 384 -12.84 8.33 -5.07
N TYR A 385 -13.19 7.09 -4.82
CA TYR A 385 -12.40 6.15 -4.00
C TYR A 385 -11.43 5.24 -4.78
N LYS A 386 -11.31 5.40 -6.09
CA LYS A 386 -10.45 4.53 -6.90
C LYS A 386 -9.01 5.07 -6.96
N ARG A 387 -8.00 4.22 -6.80
CA ARG A 387 -6.58 4.52 -7.12
C ARG A 387 -6.44 5.18 -8.50
N GLY A 388 -7.44 5.02 -9.36
CA GLY A 388 -7.61 5.73 -10.60
C GLY A 388 -7.82 7.25 -10.50
N ILE A 389 -8.16 7.83 -9.33
CA ILE A 389 -8.40 9.30 -9.24
C ILE A 389 -7.13 10.08 -9.47
N GLY A 390 -6.02 9.69 -8.86
CA GLY A 390 -4.73 10.32 -9.13
C GLY A 390 -4.43 10.30 -10.62
N PHE A 391 -4.69 9.18 -11.28
CA PHE A 391 -4.50 9.05 -12.71
C PHE A 391 -5.51 9.88 -13.52
N GLN A 392 -6.78 9.96 -13.14
CA GLN A 392 -7.76 10.81 -13.82
C GLN A 392 -7.44 12.31 -13.66
N ARG A 393 -6.97 12.73 -12.49
CA ARG A 393 -6.45 14.09 -12.29
C ARG A 393 -5.23 14.37 -13.15
N PHE A 394 -4.30 13.41 -13.23
CA PHE A 394 -3.16 13.48 -14.13
C PHE A 394 -3.62 13.64 -15.58
N LEU A 395 -4.55 12.81 -16.08
CA LEU A 395 -5.12 12.96 -17.43
C LEU A 395 -5.76 14.34 -17.63
N SER A 396 -6.48 14.84 -16.64
CA SER A 396 -7.13 16.17 -16.69
C SER A 396 -6.13 17.32 -16.72
N SER A 397 -4.92 17.13 -16.20
CA SER A 397 -3.83 18.12 -16.28
C SER A 397 -3.25 18.26 -17.69
N ILE A 398 -3.35 17.21 -18.52
CA ILE A 398 -2.92 17.20 -19.92
C ILE A 398 -3.93 18.02 -20.74
N ARG A 399 -3.54 19.22 -21.12
CA ARG A 399 -4.39 20.18 -21.85
C ARG A 399 -3.77 20.55 -23.21
N PRO A 400 -4.56 20.89 -24.22
CA PRO A 400 -4.04 21.43 -25.46
C PRO A 400 -3.08 22.59 -25.18
N SER A 401 -1.91 22.54 -25.79
CA SER A 401 -0.92 23.62 -25.66
C SER A 401 -0.29 23.95 -27.00
N GLY A 402 -0.04 25.24 -27.26
CA GLY A 402 0.64 25.71 -28.49
C GLY A 402 2.08 25.18 -28.57
N ARG A 403 2.70 25.34 -29.79
CA ARG A 403 4.15 25.10 -29.96
C ARG A 403 4.93 26.01 -29.03
N GLY A 404 6.10 25.55 -28.57
CA GLY A 404 6.97 26.30 -27.66
C GLY A 404 6.60 26.23 -26.18
N LYS A 405 5.49 25.59 -25.79
CA LYS A 405 5.14 25.40 -24.39
C LYS A 405 5.72 24.09 -23.84
N ARG A 406 6.69 24.23 -22.95
CA ARG A 406 7.40 23.14 -22.28
C ARG A 406 6.61 22.70 -21.06
N ALA A 407 6.26 21.42 -20.98
CA ALA A 407 5.58 20.86 -19.82
C ALA A 407 6.09 19.45 -19.51
N VAL A 408 6.20 19.12 -18.24
CA VAL A 408 6.41 17.76 -17.74
C VAL A 408 5.11 17.27 -17.15
N TYR A 409 4.67 16.13 -17.61
CA TYR A 409 3.55 15.37 -17.05
C TYR A 409 4.11 14.08 -16.48
N PHE A 410 4.17 13.97 -15.17
CA PHE A 410 4.66 12.80 -14.46
C PHE A 410 3.58 12.22 -13.58
N VAL A 411 3.43 10.91 -13.61
CA VAL A 411 2.58 10.18 -12.66
C VAL A 411 3.27 8.89 -12.22
N HIS A 412 3.31 8.66 -10.91
CA HIS A 412 3.64 7.37 -10.31
C HIS A 412 2.34 6.74 -9.83
N VAL A 413 1.94 5.65 -10.49
CA VAL A 413 0.68 4.94 -10.25
C VAL A 413 0.95 3.67 -9.46
N LEU A 414 0.35 3.53 -8.27
CA LEU A 414 0.48 2.35 -7.41
C LEU A 414 -0.36 1.17 -7.95
N ILE A 415 -0.23 0.87 -9.24
CA ILE A 415 -0.81 -0.24 -9.98
C ILE A 415 0.29 -0.79 -10.89
N PRO A 416 0.51 -2.12 -10.89
CA PRO A 416 -0.28 -3.19 -10.27
C PRO A 416 0.10 -3.59 -8.82
N HIS A 417 0.76 -2.72 -8.04
CA HIS A 417 1.11 -2.96 -6.63
C HIS A 417 -0.11 -3.38 -5.79
N GLN A 418 0.13 -4.17 -4.74
CA GLN A 418 -0.91 -4.53 -3.76
C GLN A 418 -1.58 -3.28 -3.12
N PRO A 419 -2.83 -3.39 -2.57
CA PRO A 419 -3.69 -4.57 -2.54
C PRO A 419 -4.31 -4.88 -3.91
N TRP A 420 -4.29 -6.15 -4.28
CA TRP A 420 -4.85 -6.60 -5.56
C TRP A 420 -6.37 -6.76 -5.44
N LYS A 421 -7.11 -5.73 -5.77
CA LYS A 421 -8.57 -5.65 -5.62
C LYS A 421 -9.33 -5.25 -6.89
N TYR A 422 -8.63 -5.03 -7.99
CA TYR A 422 -9.25 -4.67 -9.24
C TYR A 422 -9.46 -5.87 -10.15
N LEU A 423 -10.66 -5.93 -10.75
CA LEU A 423 -11.00 -6.85 -11.83
C LEU A 423 -10.63 -6.24 -13.19
N PRO A 424 -10.48 -7.05 -14.25
CA PRO A 424 -10.23 -6.54 -15.59
C PRO A 424 -11.32 -5.57 -16.09
N SER A 425 -12.55 -5.64 -15.58
CA SER A 425 -13.62 -4.67 -15.81
C SER A 425 -13.34 -3.27 -15.24
N GLY A 426 -12.42 -3.17 -14.27
CA GLY A 426 -12.14 -1.99 -13.45
C GLY A 426 -13.02 -1.86 -12.22
N ARG A 427 -13.95 -2.80 -12.01
CA ARG A 427 -14.62 -2.93 -10.72
C ARG A 427 -13.63 -3.42 -9.68
N THR A 428 -13.98 -3.20 -8.41
CA THR A 428 -13.23 -3.70 -7.27
C THR A 428 -14.03 -4.76 -6.51
N TYR A 429 -13.37 -5.48 -5.62
CA TYR A 429 -14.01 -6.35 -4.64
C TYR A 429 -13.49 -6.03 -3.25
N PRO A 430 -14.30 -6.30 -2.18
CA PRO A 430 -13.87 -6.11 -0.80
C PRO A 430 -12.61 -6.93 -0.52
N GLN A 431 -11.60 -6.30 0.07
CA GLN A 431 -10.43 -7.03 0.53
C GLN A 431 -10.79 -7.79 1.80
N ARG A 432 -10.43 -9.07 1.83
CA ARG A 432 -10.65 -9.97 2.96
C ARG A 432 -9.38 -10.75 3.23
N THR A 433 -9.19 -11.14 4.47
CA THR A 433 -8.03 -11.92 4.89
C THR A 433 -8.38 -13.40 4.81
N PHE A 434 -7.84 -14.11 3.84
CA PHE A 434 -7.98 -15.57 3.70
C PHE A 434 -6.60 -16.22 3.79
N GLY A 435 -6.02 -16.28 5.00
CA GLY A 435 -4.65 -16.74 5.18
C GLY A 435 -3.67 -15.89 4.35
N GLU A 436 -3.01 -14.96 4.99
CA GLU A 436 -2.11 -14.03 4.31
C GLU A 436 -1.02 -14.78 3.54
N PRO A 437 -0.97 -14.66 2.20
CA PRO A 437 0.02 -15.39 1.41
C PRO A 437 1.42 -14.78 1.49
N LEU A 438 1.51 -13.47 1.78
CA LEU A 438 2.78 -12.76 1.94
C LEU A 438 3.05 -12.56 3.43
N ALA A 439 4.13 -13.18 3.90
CA ALA A 439 4.55 -13.00 5.28
C ALA A 439 5.14 -11.60 5.51
N ILE A 440 5.15 -11.21 6.74
CA ILE A 440 5.63 -9.95 7.32
C ILE A 440 7.00 -9.51 6.84
N ASN A 441 7.90 -10.47 6.66
CA ASN A 441 9.28 -10.24 6.24
C ASN A 441 9.44 -10.15 4.69
N GLY A 442 8.35 -9.93 3.97
CA GLY A 442 8.36 -9.87 2.51
C GLY A 442 8.51 -11.24 1.82
N ARG A 443 8.29 -12.32 2.55
CA ARG A 443 8.43 -13.69 2.05
C ARG A 443 7.08 -14.33 1.83
N TRP A 444 6.90 -15.02 0.70
CA TRP A 444 5.67 -15.79 0.44
C TRP A 444 5.55 -17.00 1.37
N THR A 445 4.31 -17.39 1.68
CA THR A 445 4.03 -18.70 2.29
C THR A 445 4.58 -19.83 1.40
N SER A 446 4.89 -20.98 2.01
CA SER A 446 5.25 -22.21 1.26
C SER A 446 4.05 -22.85 0.55
N GLU A 447 2.82 -22.48 0.92
CA GLU A 447 1.59 -22.94 0.26
C GLU A 447 1.48 -22.32 -1.14
N ARG A 448 1.35 -23.18 -2.13
CA ARG A 448 1.39 -22.78 -3.54
C ARG A 448 0.14 -21.99 -3.96
N TRP A 449 -1.04 -22.50 -3.63
CA TRP A 449 -2.30 -21.95 -4.14
C TRP A 449 -2.55 -20.48 -3.77
N PRO A 450 -2.40 -20.03 -2.50
CA PRO A 450 -2.62 -18.62 -2.17
C PRO A 450 -1.67 -17.67 -2.91
N VAL A 451 -0.43 -18.10 -3.20
CA VAL A 451 0.52 -17.31 -3.99
C VAL A 451 0.10 -17.23 -5.46
N GLU A 452 -0.30 -18.35 -6.05
CA GLU A 452 -0.80 -18.41 -7.43
C GLU A 452 -2.10 -17.62 -7.61
N ASN A 453 -3.06 -17.74 -6.67
CA ASN A 453 -4.28 -16.95 -6.70
C ASN A 453 -3.98 -15.44 -6.55
N THR A 454 -2.97 -15.07 -5.77
CA THR A 454 -2.49 -13.69 -5.69
C THR A 454 -1.89 -13.23 -7.02
N TYR A 455 -1.11 -14.07 -7.69
CA TYR A 455 -0.59 -13.75 -9.02
C TYR A 455 -1.71 -13.56 -10.06
N GLN A 456 -2.76 -14.39 -10.04
CA GLN A 456 -3.96 -14.17 -10.86
C GLN A 456 -4.54 -12.77 -10.64
N ARG A 457 -4.69 -12.36 -9.37
CA ARG A 457 -5.21 -11.04 -8.99
C ARG A 457 -4.29 -9.91 -9.44
N HIS A 458 -2.97 -10.10 -9.37
CA HIS A 458 -1.98 -9.19 -9.93
C HIS A 458 -2.16 -9.03 -11.44
N LEU A 459 -2.27 -10.11 -12.20
CA LEU A 459 -2.48 -10.05 -13.65
C LEU A 459 -3.77 -9.32 -14.04
N MET A 460 -4.86 -9.49 -13.28
CA MET A 460 -6.08 -8.71 -13.44
C MET A 460 -5.84 -7.21 -13.24
N GLN A 461 -4.97 -6.86 -12.29
CA GLN A 461 -4.60 -5.47 -12.03
C GLN A 461 -3.66 -4.91 -13.11
N VAL A 462 -2.82 -5.73 -13.74
CA VAL A 462 -2.05 -5.36 -14.95
C VAL A 462 -2.99 -5.02 -16.12
N ALA A 463 -4.14 -5.71 -16.25
CA ALA A 463 -5.14 -5.33 -17.25
C ALA A 463 -5.75 -3.94 -16.99
N VAL A 464 -5.83 -3.52 -15.74
CA VAL A 464 -6.22 -2.13 -15.40
C VAL A 464 -5.12 -1.15 -15.81
N ALA A 465 -3.84 -1.47 -15.56
CA ALA A 465 -2.71 -0.66 -16.03
C ALA A 465 -2.74 -0.52 -17.57
N ASP A 466 -3.01 -1.61 -18.29
CA ASP A 466 -3.16 -1.58 -19.77
C ASP A 466 -4.22 -0.58 -20.22
N ARG A 467 -5.40 -0.58 -19.59
CA ARG A 467 -6.45 0.41 -19.93
C ARG A 467 -6.04 1.83 -19.61
N MET A 468 -5.33 2.05 -18.51
CA MET A 468 -4.81 3.39 -18.15
C MET A 468 -3.85 3.90 -19.23
N ILE A 469 -2.99 3.05 -19.79
CA ILE A 469 -2.13 3.40 -20.92
C ILE A 469 -2.98 3.77 -22.16
N GLY A 470 -4.05 3.02 -22.44
CA GLY A 470 -4.99 3.36 -23.53
C GLY A 470 -5.66 4.72 -23.33
N GLU A 471 -6.13 5.03 -22.13
CA GLU A 471 -6.72 6.34 -21.79
C GLU A 471 -5.69 7.48 -21.94
N LEU A 472 -4.45 7.26 -21.52
CA LEU A 472 -3.38 8.24 -21.71
C LEU A 472 -3.10 8.51 -23.19
N ILE A 473 -2.92 7.47 -24.00
CA ILE A 473 -2.65 7.61 -25.44
C ILE A 473 -3.82 8.36 -26.11
N LYS A 474 -5.06 7.99 -25.76
CA LYS A 474 -6.25 8.69 -26.25
C LYS A 474 -6.21 10.17 -25.85
N ARG A 475 -5.96 10.49 -24.58
CA ARG A 475 -5.89 11.87 -24.08
C ARG A 475 -4.82 12.69 -24.79
N LEU A 476 -3.64 12.12 -25.01
CA LEU A 476 -2.55 12.79 -25.72
C LEU A 476 -2.92 13.05 -27.18
N ARG A 477 -3.63 12.14 -27.84
CA ARG A 477 -4.15 12.34 -29.21
C ARG A 477 -5.23 13.42 -29.26
N ASP A 478 -6.21 13.35 -28.35
CA ASP A 478 -7.31 14.33 -28.27
C ASP A 478 -6.81 15.77 -28.03
N THR A 479 -5.66 15.91 -27.35
CA THR A 479 -5.03 17.21 -27.06
C THR A 479 -3.99 17.65 -28.11
N GLY A 480 -3.71 16.81 -29.12
CA GLY A 480 -2.69 17.06 -30.16
C GLY A 480 -1.24 17.00 -29.63
N LEU A 481 -1.04 16.38 -28.46
CA LEU A 481 0.29 16.28 -27.83
C LEU A 481 1.01 14.97 -28.16
N TYR A 482 0.32 13.92 -28.63
CA TYR A 482 0.91 12.59 -28.81
C TYR A 482 2.16 12.60 -29.70
N ASP A 483 2.08 13.21 -30.88
CA ASP A 483 3.20 13.23 -31.82
C ASP A 483 4.36 14.13 -31.35
N ARG A 484 4.05 15.17 -30.59
CA ARG A 484 5.02 16.18 -30.15
C ARG A 484 5.73 15.82 -28.84
N SER A 485 5.19 14.87 -28.07
CA SER A 485 5.72 14.52 -26.77
C SER A 485 6.73 13.38 -26.85
N LEU A 486 7.74 13.44 -25.98
CA LEU A 486 8.38 12.25 -25.49
C LEU A 486 7.43 11.57 -24.50
N VAL A 487 7.15 10.28 -24.70
CA VAL A 487 6.33 9.49 -23.78
C VAL A 487 7.16 8.31 -23.29
N ALA A 488 7.47 8.28 -21.99
CA ALA A 488 8.16 7.19 -21.32
C ALA A 488 7.17 6.47 -20.41
N VAL A 489 7.08 5.14 -20.54
CA VAL A 489 6.30 4.27 -19.66
C VAL A 489 7.24 3.19 -19.15
N THR A 490 7.38 3.10 -17.83
CA THR A 490 8.21 2.07 -17.19
C THR A 490 7.61 1.70 -15.82
N ALA A 491 8.26 0.75 -15.12
CA ALA A 491 7.93 0.45 -13.74
C ALA A 491 9.12 0.77 -12.83
N ASP A 492 8.89 0.90 -11.54
CA ASP A 492 9.94 1.13 -10.55
C ASP A 492 10.70 -0.16 -10.17
N HIS A 493 10.01 -1.29 -10.06
CA HIS A 493 10.55 -2.64 -9.91
C HIS A 493 9.48 -3.68 -10.25
N GLY A 494 9.90 -4.94 -10.27
CA GLY A 494 8.98 -6.07 -10.37
C GLY A 494 8.74 -6.74 -9.02
N MET A 495 8.05 -7.89 -9.06
CA MET A 495 7.75 -8.73 -7.91
C MET A 495 7.68 -10.19 -8.34
N SER A 496 8.28 -11.08 -7.56
CA SER A 496 8.20 -12.52 -7.78
C SER A 496 7.04 -13.14 -6.99
N PHE A 497 6.33 -14.08 -7.63
CA PHE A 497 5.23 -14.84 -7.04
C PHE A 497 5.61 -16.32 -6.91
N ASN A 498 6.68 -16.60 -6.18
CA ASN A 498 7.19 -17.95 -5.96
C ASN A 498 7.01 -18.36 -4.50
N ALA A 499 6.22 -19.41 -4.25
CA ALA A 499 5.94 -19.91 -2.91
C ALA A 499 7.23 -20.19 -2.11
N GLY A 500 7.29 -19.72 -0.87
CA GLY A 500 8.44 -19.87 0.03
C GLY A 500 9.64 -18.99 -0.29
N GLN A 501 9.57 -18.10 -1.29
CA GLN A 501 10.66 -17.20 -1.68
C GLN A 501 10.40 -15.76 -1.23
N ASP A 502 11.46 -14.95 -1.22
CA ASP A 502 11.35 -13.51 -1.06
C ASP A 502 10.65 -12.89 -2.27
N ALA A 503 9.73 -11.96 -2.01
CA ALA A 503 8.93 -11.37 -3.07
C ALA A 503 9.71 -10.37 -3.94
N ARG A 504 10.62 -9.56 -3.34
CA ARG A 504 11.31 -8.49 -4.08
C ARG A 504 12.61 -7.97 -3.48
N ALA A 505 12.79 -8.05 -2.15
CA ALA A 505 13.92 -7.38 -1.48
C ALA A 505 15.25 -8.09 -1.72
N ASN A 506 15.24 -9.43 -1.71
CA ASN A 506 16.43 -10.27 -1.84
C ASN A 506 16.23 -11.32 -2.94
N PRO A 507 16.27 -10.92 -4.23
CA PRO A 507 16.07 -11.85 -5.33
C PRO A 507 17.20 -12.89 -5.41
N THR A 508 16.82 -14.11 -5.75
CA THR A 508 17.73 -15.21 -6.13
C THR A 508 17.84 -15.28 -7.64
N GLU A 509 18.74 -16.11 -8.18
CA GLU A 509 18.80 -16.37 -9.63
C GLU A 509 17.45 -16.82 -10.21
N GLY A 510 16.65 -17.55 -9.43
CA GLY A 510 15.33 -18.04 -9.85
C GLY A 510 14.24 -16.97 -9.79
N THR A 511 14.34 -15.95 -8.95
CA THR A 511 13.34 -14.89 -8.78
C THR A 511 13.76 -13.56 -9.41
N ALA A 512 15.04 -13.38 -9.72
CA ALA A 512 15.58 -12.17 -10.33
C ALA A 512 14.84 -11.75 -11.63
N PRO A 513 14.43 -12.67 -12.53
CA PRO A 513 13.69 -12.28 -13.72
C PRO A 513 12.36 -11.59 -13.44
N ASP A 514 11.69 -11.94 -12.35
CA ASP A 514 10.41 -11.32 -11.96
C ASP A 514 10.60 -10.00 -11.21
N VAL A 515 11.73 -9.83 -10.51
CA VAL A 515 11.99 -8.64 -9.70
C VAL A 515 12.71 -7.56 -10.50
N LEU A 516 13.70 -7.95 -11.31
CA LEU A 516 14.56 -7.00 -12.01
C LEU A 516 13.95 -6.55 -13.34
N TRP A 517 13.50 -7.48 -14.20
CA TRP A 517 13.03 -7.10 -15.53
C TRP A 517 11.67 -6.42 -15.48
N VAL A 518 11.64 -5.18 -15.99
CA VAL A 518 10.46 -4.30 -16.00
C VAL A 518 10.14 -3.81 -17.40
N PRO A 519 8.86 -3.57 -17.72
CA PRO A 519 8.49 -2.99 -19.01
C PRO A 519 9.05 -1.57 -19.14
N THR A 520 9.71 -1.26 -20.27
CA THR A 520 10.21 0.10 -20.55
C THR A 520 9.99 0.46 -22.02
N PHE A 521 9.14 1.46 -22.24
CA PHE A 521 8.77 1.97 -23.55
C PHE A 521 9.10 3.46 -23.61
N ILE A 522 9.82 3.91 -24.65
CA ILE A 522 10.08 5.32 -24.91
C ILE A 522 9.67 5.67 -26.33
N LYS A 523 8.65 6.49 -26.45
CA LYS A 523 8.24 7.11 -27.72
C LYS A 523 8.89 8.48 -27.84
N ARG A 524 9.70 8.67 -28.87
CA ARG A 524 10.30 9.99 -29.20
C ARG A 524 9.27 10.91 -29.85
N PRO A 525 9.42 12.24 -29.76
CA PRO A 525 8.66 13.15 -30.60
C PRO A 525 8.74 12.74 -32.08
N GLY A 526 7.60 12.70 -32.77
CA GLY A 526 7.51 12.33 -34.17
C GLY A 526 7.65 10.83 -34.50
N GLN A 527 7.90 9.96 -33.54
CA GLN A 527 8.05 8.52 -33.78
C GLN A 527 6.71 7.89 -34.17
N GLN A 528 6.66 7.26 -35.37
CA GLN A 528 5.47 6.60 -35.94
C GLN A 528 5.58 5.07 -35.92
N THR A 529 6.79 4.53 -35.91
CA THR A 529 7.04 3.08 -35.96
C THR A 529 7.76 2.62 -34.70
N GLY A 530 7.34 1.46 -34.20
CA GLY A 530 7.97 0.82 -33.07
C GLY A 530 9.26 0.09 -33.42
N SER A 531 10.08 -0.12 -32.39
CA SER A 531 11.27 -0.95 -32.48
C SER A 531 11.48 -1.69 -31.14
N VAL A 532 12.14 -2.84 -31.20
CA VAL A 532 12.61 -3.57 -30.02
C VAL A 532 14.10 -3.34 -29.89
N ASN A 533 14.55 -3.01 -28.69
CA ASN A 533 15.96 -2.79 -28.39
C ASN A 533 16.36 -3.68 -27.18
N ASP A 534 17.38 -4.51 -27.38
CA ASP A 534 17.90 -5.46 -26.38
C ASP A 534 19.20 -4.99 -25.70
N VAL A 535 19.50 -3.71 -25.77
CA VAL A 535 20.63 -3.13 -25.03
C VAL A 535 20.51 -3.40 -23.53
N ASN A 536 21.62 -3.48 -22.84
CA ASN A 536 21.62 -3.63 -21.39
C ASN A 536 21.17 -2.35 -20.70
N TRP A 537 19.85 -2.13 -20.66
CA TRP A 537 19.20 -1.00 -20.02
C TRP A 537 19.06 -1.23 -18.51
N GLU A 538 19.34 -0.21 -17.73
CA GLU A 538 19.05 -0.14 -16.30
C GLU A 538 18.32 1.16 -15.94
N HIS A 539 17.64 1.22 -14.81
CA HIS A 539 16.83 2.39 -14.40
C HIS A 539 17.59 3.71 -14.41
N VAL A 540 18.87 3.68 -14.06
CA VAL A 540 19.74 4.86 -14.07
C VAL A 540 19.92 5.46 -15.48
N ASP A 541 19.55 4.74 -16.54
CA ASP A 541 19.66 5.18 -17.93
C ASP A 541 18.49 6.08 -18.36
N LEU A 542 17.40 6.16 -17.56
CA LEU A 542 16.20 6.90 -17.96
C LEU A 542 16.49 8.40 -18.13
N LEU A 543 17.06 9.04 -17.11
CA LEU A 543 17.36 10.49 -17.16
C LEU A 543 18.34 10.85 -18.28
N PRO A 544 19.52 10.19 -18.42
CA PRO A 544 20.45 10.54 -19.50
C PRO A 544 19.88 10.27 -20.90
N THR A 545 19.02 9.25 -21.06
CA THR A 545 18.37 8.98 -22.35
C THR A 545 17.32 10.04 -22.69
N ILE A 546 16.47 10.44 -21.72
CA ILE A 546 15.52 11.55 -21.91
C ILE A 546 16.31 12.83 -22.26
N ALA A 547 17.41 13.11 -21.56
CA ALA A 547 18.25 14.28 -21.82
C ALA A 547 18.81 14.29 -23.24
N GLY A 548 19.32 13.16 -23.71
CA GLY A 548 19.83 13.01 -25.08
C GLY A 548 18.73 13.15 -26.15
N LEU A 549 17.59 12.52 -25.95
CA LEU A 549 16.45 12.57 -26.87
C LEU A 549 15.80 13.97 -26.96
N MET A 550 15.87 14.73 -25.86
CA MET A 550 15.26 16.07 -25.76
C MET A 550 16.29 17.20 -25.83
N ASN A 551 17.56 16.88 -26.12
CA ASN A 551 18.67 17.82 -26.35
C ASN A 551 18.91 18.81 -25.18
N PHE A 552 18.90 18.32 -23.94
CA PHE A 552 19.31 19.09 -22.78
C PHE A 552 20.47 18.42 -22.03
N SER A 553 21.31 19.20 -21.36
CA SER A 553 22.42 18.69 -20.57
C SER A 553 22.01 18.43 -19.11
N VAL A 554 22.63 17.43 -18.49
CA VAL A 554 22.51 17.16 -17.06
C VAL A 554 23.82 17.57 -16.39
N PRO A 555 23.82 18.58 -15.50
CA PRO A 555 25.06 19.18 -14.99
C PRO A 555 25.62 18.46 -13.75
N TRP A 556 25.29 17.22 -13.54
CA TRP A 556 25.90 16.36 -12.51
C TRP A 556 26.29 15.00 -13.08
N PRO A 557 27.31 14.34 -12.48
CA PRO A 557 27.71 13.00 -12.90
C PRO A 557 26.60 11.99 -12.66
N MET A 558 26.35 11.15 -13.65
CA MET A 558 25.37 10.05 -13.62
C MET A 558 26.10 8.72 -13.78
N ASP A 559 25.54 7.66 -13.20
CA ASP A 559 25.98 6.27 -13.44
C ASP A 559 25.33 5.69 -14.70
N GLY A 560 24.21 6.29 -15.09
CA GLY A 560 23.41 5.89 -16.26
C GLY A 560 24.05 6.30 -17.58
N VAL A 561 23.68 5.58 -18.65
CA VAL A 561 24.12 5.79 -20.02
C VAL A 561 22.97 6.31 -20.88
N SER A 562 23.24 7.25 -21.79
CA SER A 562 22.22 7.73 -22.75
C SER A 562 22.12 6.80 -23.95
N TRP A 563 21.02 6.10 -24.10
CA TRP A 563 20.74 5.27 -25.27
C TRP A 563 20.16 6.06 -26.46
N ALA A 564 20.11 7.39 -26.35
CA ALA A 564 19.90 8.30 -27.48
C ALA A 564 21.17 8.42 -28.35
N ASP A 565 22.34 8.15 -27.77
CA ASP A 565 23.62 8.20 -28.44
C ASP A 565 24.05 6.78 -28.86
N PRO A 566 24.14 6.46 -30.16
CA PRO A 566 24.56 5.14 -30.63
C PRO A 566 26.03 4.82 -30.31
N THR A 567 26.84 5.84 -29.94
CA THR A 567 28.24 5.67 -29.55
C THR A 567 28.44 5.51 -28.05
N ALA A 568 27.35 5.50 -27.26
CA ALA A 568 27.40 5.33 -25.82
C ALA A 568 28.13 4.04 -25.42
N PRO A 569 28.93 4.07 -24.34
CA PRO A 569 29.60 2.86 -23.83
C PRO A 569 28.58 1.77 -23.52
N GLN A 570 28.78 0.60 -24.12
CA GLN A 570 27.88 -0.53 -23.92
C GLN A 570 28.26 -1.29 -22.64
N ARG A 571 27.29 -1.46 -21.73
CA ARG A 571 27.46 -2.42 -20.62
C ARG A 571 27.49 -3.85 -21.17
N PRO A 572 28.20 -4.80 -20.53
CA PRO A 572 28.06 -6.20 -20.89
C PRO A 572 26.60 -6.62 -20.83
N ARG A 573 26.08 -7.20 -21.91
CA ARG A 573 24.65 -7.58 -22.00
C ARG A 573 24.23 -8.62 -20.95
N ALA A 574 25.18 -9.36 -20.43
CA ALA A 574 24.93 -10.44 -19.47
C ALA A 574 24.95 -10.00 -18.00
N GLU A 575 25.35 -8.77 -17.69
CA GLU A 575 25.43 -8.30 -16.30
C GLU A 575 24.34 -7.31 -15.99
N LYS A 576 23.63 -7.56 -14.86
CA LYS A 576 22.60 -6.71 -14.29
C LYS A 576 22.96 -6.38 -12.84
N TRP A 577 22.98 -5.10 -12.51
CA TRP A 577 23.30 -4.65 -11.18
C TRP A 577 22.01 -4.42 -10.38
N PHE A 578 21.99 -5.01 -9.19
CA PHE A 578 20.87 -4.88 -8.26
C PHE A 578 21.40 -4.56 -6.86
N TYR A 579 20.70 -3.71 -6.15
CA TYR A 579 21.04 -3.27 -4.80
C TYR A 579 19.96 -3.74 -3.83
N PRO A 580 20.13 -4.88 -3.13
CA PRO A 580 19.18 -5.33 -2.11
C PRO A 580 18.92 -4.30 -1.03
N ARG A 581 19.93 -3.47 -0.79
CA ARG A 581 19.90 -2.25 0.03
C ARG A 581 20.94 -1.27 -0.48
N PRO A 582 20.79 0.03 -0.18
CA PRO A 582 21.75 1.04 -0.60
C PRO A 582 23.20 0.68 -0.22
N GLY A 583 24.10 0.87 -1.18
CA GLY A 583 25.53 0.57 -1.02
C GLY A 583 25.92 -0.91 -1.16
N LEU A 584 24.97 -1.85 -1.13
CA LEU A 584 25.24 -3.28 -1.30
C LEU A 584 24.85 -3.73 -2.71
N ARG A 585 25.84 -3.94 -3.58
CA ARG A 585 25.61 -4.38 -4.96
C ARG A 585 25.66 -5.90 -5.08
N GLN A 586 24.67 -6.46 -5.74
CA GLN A 586 24.60 -7.82 -6.25
C GLN A 586 24.62 -7.80 -7.78
N VAL A 587 25.27 -8.78 -8.41
CA VAL A 587 25.37 -8.89 -9.86
C VAL A 587 24.68 -10.16 -10.31
N PHE A 588 23.68 -10.01 -11.17
CA PHE A 588 23.03 -11.14 -11.84
C PHE A 588 23.58 -11.28 -13.25
N ARG A 589 23.93 -12.53 -13.62
CA ARG A 589 24.47 -12.87 -14.93
C ARG A 589 23.54 -13.83 -15.64
N GLY A 590 23.22 -13.53 -16.87
CA GLY A 590 22.38 -14.41 -17.68
C GLY A 590 22.12 -13.85 -19.08
N PRO A 591 21.62 -14.67 -20.01
CA PRO A 591 21.27 -14.20 -21.33
C PRO A 591 20.19 -13.12 -21.24
N PRO A 592 20.19 -12.13 -22.15
CA PRO A 592 19.20 -11.05 -22.19
C PRO A 592 17.74 -11.56 -22.24
N ASN A 593 17.56 -12.82 -22.58
CA ASN A 593 16.26 -13.49 -22.69
C ASN A 593 15.92 -14.39 -21.48
N GLN A 594 16.65 -14.34 -20.36
CA GLN A 594 16.28 -15.13 -19.15
C GLN A 594 14.91 -14.73 -18.60
N ALA A 595 14.55 -13.45 -18.69
CA ALA A 595 13.17 -13.02 -18.45
C ALA A 595 12.18 -13.83 -19.31
N ILE A 596 12.54 -14.15 -20.53
CA ILE A 596 11.72 -14.89 -21.50
C ILE A 596 11.63 -16.38 -21.15
N ALA A 597 12.67 -16.97 -20.55
CA ALA A 597 12.73 -18.41 -20.26
C ALA A 597 11.80 -18.88 -19.12
N LEU A 598 11.30 -17.97 -18.28
CA LEU A 598 10.43 -18.27 -17.13
C LEU A 598 8.94 -18.10 -17.40
N HIS A 599 8.55 -17.86 -18.65
CA HIS A 599 7.16 -17.61 -19.09
C HIS A 599 6.17 -18.75 -18.87
N GLY A 600 6.64 -19.91 -18.50
CA GLY A 600 5.80 -21.07 -18.30
C GLY A 600 4.76 -20.94 -17.18
N VAL A 601 4.80 -19.89 -16.35
CA VAL A 601 3.85 -19.70 -15.24
C VAL A 601 2.57 -19.04 -15.75
N THR A 602 2.66 -17.89 -16.39
CA THR A 602 1.47 -17.15 -16.86
C THR A 602 0.61 -17.98 -17.80
N ASP A 603 1.24 -18.68 -18.73
CA ASP A 603 0.57 -19.47 -19.75
C ASP A 603 0.01 -20.81 -19.25
N ARG A 604 0.61 -21.37 -18.18
CA ARG A 604 0.04 -22.56 -17.50
C ARG A 604 -1.20 -22.22 -16.68
N LEU A 605 -1.27 -20.99 -16.19
CA LEU A 605 -2.27 -20.55 -15.23
C LEU A 605 -3.43 -19.76 -15.87
N LEU A 606 -3.17 -18.96 -16.92
CA LEU A 606 -4.20 -18.25 -17.67
C LEU A 606 -4.46 -18.89 -19.02
N ARG A 607 -5.70 -19.23 -19.31
CA ARG A 607 -6.17 -19.71 -20.61
C ARG A 607 -7.11 -18.68 -21.24
N PRO A 608 -6.60 -17.58 -21.79
CA PRO A 608 -7.42 -16.45 -22.25
C PRO A 608 -8.17 -16.72 -23.56
N GLN A 609 -8.51 -17.97 -23.87
CA GLN A 609 -9.15 -18.33 -25.14
C GLN A 609 -10.61 -17.83 -25.21
N ASP A 610 -11.29 -17.66 -24.08
CA ASP A 610 -12.73 -17.43 -24.00
C ASP A 610 -13.09 -15.99 -23.58
N GLY A 611 -12.35 -15.00 -24.06
CA GLY A 611 -12.64 -13.59 -23.79
C GLY A 611 -12.54 -13.22 -22.30
N TYR A 612 -13.55 -12.53 -21.74
CA TYR A 612 -13.52 -12.07 -20.36
C TYR A 612 -13.41 -13.19 -19.34
N LEU A 613 -14.03 -14.35 -19.58
CA LEU A 613 -13.96 -15.51 -18.69
C LEU A 613 -12.54 -16.10 -18.60
N GLY A 614 -11.70 -15.92 -19.61
CA GLY A 614 -10.31 -16.39 -19.59
C GLY A 614 -9.50 -15.91 -18.40
N TRP A 615 -9.79 -14.70 -17.87
CA TRP A 615 -9.14 -14.18 -16.66
C TRP A 615 -9.41 -15.00 -15.40
N PHE A 616 -10.48 -15.77 -15.38
CA PHE A 616 -10.95 -16.58 -14.26
C PHE A 616 -10.67 -18.07 -14.44
N GLN A 617 -10.31 -18.49 -15.66
CA GLN A 617 -9.87 -19.86 -15.98
C GLN A 617 -8.45 -20.07 -15.49
N PHE A 618 -8.29 -20.23 -14.19
CA PHE A 618 -7.02 -20.26 -13.49
C PHE A 618 -6.89 -21.48 -12.59
N GLY A 619 -5.70 -22.06 -12.50
CA GLY A 619 -5.39 -23.22 -11.66
C GLY A 619 -5.91 -24.56 -12.20
N PRO A 620 -5.93 -25.61 -11.35
CA PRO A 620 -6.42 -26.92 -11.73
C PRO A 620 -7.92 -26.86 -12.02
N HIS A 621 -8.38 -27.67 -12.96
CA HIS A 621 -9.77 -27.71 -13.38
C HIS A 621 -10.35 -26.37 -13.88
N ALA A 622 -9.49 -25.50 -14.43
CA ALA A 622 -9.89 -24.21 -15.00
C ALA A 622 -10.92 -24.36 -16.15
N ASP A 623 -10.98 -25.53 -16.79
CA ASP A 623 -11.97 -25.92 -17.80
C ASP A 623 -13.41 -25.96 -17.27
N LEU A 624 -13.61 -25.99 -15.94
CA LEU A 624 -14.94 -25.92 -15.33
C LEU A 624 -15.50 -24.48 -15.32
N VAL A 625 -14.66 -23.46 -15.35
CA VAL A 625 -15.11 -22.05 -15.29
C VAL A 625 -15.94 -21.71 -16.52
N GLY A 626 -17.14 -21.18 -16.31
CA GLY A 626 -18.12 -20.89 -17.32
C GLY A 626 -19.15 -22.01 -17.54
N ARG A 627 -18.92 -23.22 -17.03
CA ARG A 627 -19.89 -24.32 -17.12
C ARG A 627 -21.02 -24.13 -16.12
N ARG A 628 -22.19 -24.64 -16.47
CA ARG A 628 -23.32 -24.70 -15.52
C ARG A 628 -23.14 -25.84 -14.53
N VAL A 629 -23.52 -25.60 -13.27
CA VAL A 629 -23.46 -26.60 -12.20
C VAL A 629 -24.26 -27.85 -12.56
N ASP A 630 -25.46 -27.68 -13.16
CA ASP A 630 -26.35 -28.79 -13.57
C ASP A 630 -25.81 -29.60 -14.76
N SER A 631 -24.76 -29.14 -15.44
CA SER A 631 -24.08 -29.91 -16.49
C SER A 631 -23.13 -31.01 -15.94
N LEU A 632 -22.93 -31.02 -14.62
CA LEU A 632 -22.05 -31.98 -13.94
C LEU A 632 -22.89 -32.88 -13.02
N PRO A 633 -22.57 -34.19 -12.93
CA PRO A 633 -23.22 -35.07 -12.01
C PRO A 633 -23.09 -34.61 -10.55
N ALA A 634 -24.17 -34.65 -9.79
CA ALA A 634 -24.14 -34.42 -8.35
C ALA A 634 -23.65 -35.69 -7.61
N ALA A 635 -22.99 -35.49 -6.49
CA ALA A 635 -22.64 -36.52 -5.51
C ALA A 635 -23.21 -36.14 -4.11
N PRO A 636 -23.29 -37.05 -3.16
CA PRO A 636 -23.70 -36.74 -1.79
C PRO A 636 -22.89 -35.61 -1.17
N GLY A 637 -23.45 -34.89 -0.18
CA GLY A 637 -22.91 -33.66 0.35
C GLY A 637 -21.40 -33.68 0.71
N GLY A 638 -20.72 -32.58 0.44
CA GLY A 638 -19.27 -32.40 0.66
C GLY A 638 -18.91 -31.94 2.08
N GLY A 639 -19.91 -31.54 2.90
CA GLY A 639 -19.68 -31.01 4.24
C GLY A 639 -20.16 -29.57 4.43
N THR A 640 -19.46 -28.80 5.26
CA THR A 640 -19.78 -27.41 5.60
C THR A 640 -18.61 -26.47 5.34
N ALA A 641 -18.93 -25.24 4.95
CA ALA A 641 -17.95 -24.18 4.74
C ALA A 641 -18.42 -22.87 5.35
N ARG A 642 -17.52 -22.20 6.08
CA ARG A 642 -17.73 -20.83 6.54
C ARG A 642 -17.17 -19.88 5.49
N VAL A 643 -18.03 -19.00 4.95
CA VAL A 643 -17.69 -18.06 3.88
C VAL A 643 -17.62 -16.65 4.45
N SER A 644 -16.54 -15.96 4.19
CA SER A 644 -16.40 -14.56 4.58
C SER A 644 -17.31 -13.67 3.71
N GLY A 645 -18.19 -12.89 4.39
CA GLY A 645 -19.11 -11.95 3.73
C GLY A 645 -20.16 -12.59 2.85
N LEU A 646 -20.73 -13.70 3.29
CA LEU A 646 -21.81 -14.39 2.60
C LEU A 646 -23.02 -13.48 2.33
N ASP A 647 -23.31 -12.54 3.24
CA ASP A 647 -24.43 -11.60 3.10
C ASP A 647 -24.22 -10.54 1.99
N ASP A 648 -22.99 -10.31 1.54
CA ASP A 648 -22.74 -9.35 0.45
C ASP A 648 -23.36 -9.82 -0.87
N TYR A 649 -23.50 -11.12 -1.08
CA TYR A 649 -24.11 -11.69 -2.29
C TYR A 649 -25.62 -11.42 -2.38
N ARG A 650 -26.28 -11.13 -1.27
CA ARG A 650 -27.73 -10.87 -1.22
C ARG A 650 -28.12 -9.46 -1.67
N ARG A 651 -27.15 -8.54 -1.72
CA ARG A 651 -27.41 -7.11 -1.98
C ARG A 651 -26.35 -6.52 -2.91
N VAL A 652 -26.06 -7.23 -4.00
CA VAL A 652 -25.07 -6.79 -4.97
C VAL A 652 -25.60 -5.57 -5.75
N ASP A 653 -24.80 -4.52 -5.81
CA ASP A 653 -25.01 -3.39 -6.71
C ASP A 653 -23.81 -3.23 -7.65
N PRO A 654 -23.86 -3.80 -8.87
CA PRO A 654 -22.77 -3.68 -9.82
C PRO A 654 -22.48 -2.24 -10.27
N SER A 655 -23.45 -1.32 -10.08
CA SER A 655 -23.27 0.10 -10.42
C SER A 655 -22.42 0.85 -9.38
N SER A 656 -22.31 0.33 -8.15
CA SER A 656 -21.43 0.86 -7.11
C SER A 656 -19.94 0.81 -7.48
N GLY A 657 -19.57 -0.02 -8.47
CA GLY A 657 -18.20 -0.29 -8.86
C GLY A 657 -17.47 -1.28 -7.94
N GLN A 658 -18.16 -1.83 -6.93
CA GLN A 658 -17.65 -2.89 -6.07
C GLN A 658 -18.61 -4.08 -6.07
N VAL A 659 -18.07 -5.30 -6.20
CA VAL A 659 -18.82 -6.55 -6.23
C VAL A 659 -18.07 -7.64 -5.46
N PRO A 660 -18.74 -8.62 -4.82
CA PRO A 660 -18.08 -9.65 -4.00
C PRO A 660 -17.42 -10.75 -4.86
N SER A 661 -16.51 -10.38 -5.75
CA SER A 661 -15.86 -11.31 -6.69
C SER A 661 -14.73 -12.16 -6.08
N TRP A 662 -14.26 -11.87 -4.87
CA TRP A 662 -13.27 -12.71 -4.20
C TRP A 662 -13.96 -13.57 -3.15
N VAL A 663 -14.21 -14.85 -3.52
CA VAL A 663 -14.83 -15.86 -2.70
C VAL A 663 -13.76 -16.56 -1.87
N GLY A 664 -13.93 -16.63 -0.56
CA GLY A 664 -13.00 -17.35 0.29
C GLY A 664 -13.57 -17.63 1.66
N GLY A 665 -12.93 -18.56 2.35
CA GLY A 665 -13.37 -19.04 3.64
C GLY A 665 -12.62 -20.28 4.10
N GLN A 666 -13.26 -21.04 4.97
CA GLN A 666 -12.70 -22.23 5.56
C GLN A 666 -13.70 -23.39 5.53
N LEU A 667 -13.27 -24.58 5.16
CA LEU A 667 -14.03 -25.81 5.37
C LEU A 667 -14.09 -26.09 6.88
N THR A 668 -15.29 -26.17 7.43
CA THR A 668 -15.51 -26.38 8.88
C THR A 668 -15.92 -27.82 9.20
N GLY A 669 -16.25 -28.61 8.17
CA GLY A 669 -16.51 -30.03 8.25
C GLY A 669 -16.51 -30.61 6.84
N THR A 670 -15.85 -31.75 6.68
CA THR A 670 -15.82 -32.50 5.41
C THR A 670 -16.36 -33.90 5.65
N ALA A 671 -16.98 -34.49 4.63
CA ALA A 671 -17.36 -35.88 4.68
C ALA A 671 -16.09 -36.78 4.79
N PRO A 672 -16.17 -37.94 5.48
CA PRO A 672 -14.99 -38.78 5.74
C PRO A 672 -14.25 -39.29 4.48
N ASP A 673 -14.93 -39.34 3.36
CA ASP A 673 -14.43 -39.78 2.06
C ASP A 673 -13.89 -38.62 1.17
N VAL A 674 -13.88 -37.38 1.68
CA VAL A 674 -13.30 -36.22 1.02
C VAL A 674 -11.78 -36.22 1.24
N PRO A 675 -10.95 -35.97 0.21
CA PRO A 675 -9.50 -35.87 0.37
C PRO A 675 -9.08 -34.83 1.40
N ALA A 676 -7.92 -35.00 2.03
CA ALA A 676 -7.38 -34.05 3.00
C ALA A 676 -7.14 -32.64 2.40
N ARG A 677 -6.87 -32.57 1.08
CA ARG A 677 -6.76 -31.31 0.32
C ARG A 677 -7.76 -31.32 -0.83
N PRO A 678 -9.03 -31.04 -0.58
CA PRO A 678 -10.03 -31.05 -1.63
C PRO A 678 -9.93 -29.79 -2.52
N THR A 679 -10.38 -29.95 -3.76
CA THR A 679 -10.60 -28.81 -4.66
C THR A 679 -12.00 -28.24 -4.38
N VAL A 680 -12.10 -26.94 -4.16
CA VAL A 680 -13.36 -26.21 -3.96
C VAL A 680 -13.74 -25.49 -5.24
N VAL A 681 -14.98 -25.69 -5.68
CA VAL A 681 -15.56 -25.02 -6.86
C VAL A 681 -16.57 -23.98 -6.38
N ALA A 682 -16.44 -22.75 -6.85
CA ALA A 682 -17.35 -21.65 -6.55
C ALA A 682 -18.23 -21.33 -7.77
N ALA A 683 -19.53 -21.28 -7.57
CA ALA A 683 -20.50 -20.93 -8.59
C ALA A 683 -21.37 -19.76 -8.14
N ILE A 684 -21.71 -18.89 -9.08
CA ILE A 684 -22.63 -17.76 -8.90
C ILE A 684 -23.83 -17.98 -9.82
N ASN A 685 -25.04 -17.97 -9.28
CA ASN A 685 -26.29 -18.10 -10.04
C ASN A 685 -26.29 -19.36 -10.94
N GLY A 686 -25.71 -20.46 -10.45
CA GLY A 686 -25.65 -21.74 -11.15
C GLY A 686 -24.55 -21.85 -12.22
N VAL A 687 -23.66 -20.87 -12.34
CA VAL A 687 -22.51 -20.90 -13.25
C VAL A 687 -21.20 -20.93 -12.46
N ILE A 688 -20.34 -21.88 -12.76
CA ILE A 688 -19.02 -22.00 -12.12
C ILE A 688 -18.16 -20.79 -12.50
N GLY A 689 -17.74 -20.03 -11.50
CA GLY A 689 -16.95 -18.82 -11.68
C GLY A 689 -15.47 -18.95 -11.31
N GLY A 690 -15.14 -19.92 -10.44
CA GLY A 690 -13.77 -20.10 -9.98
C GLY A 690 -13.53 -21.44 -9.30
N VAL A 691 -12.26 -21.80 -9.20
CA VAL A 691 -11.80 -23.03 -8.57
C VAL A 691 -10.68 -22.69 -7.59
N SER A 692 -10.59 -23.39 -6.47
CA SER A 692 -9.56 -23.23 -5.45
C SER A 692 -9.02 -24.58 -5.02
N GLU A 693 -7.71 -24.72 -4.91
CA GLU A 693 -7.14 -25.74 -4.03
C GLU A 693 -7.27 -25.30 -2.58
N THR A 694 -7.41 -26.25 -1.66
CA THR A 694 -7.35 -25.93 -0.24
C THR A 694 -5.91 -25.82 0.26
N PHE A 695 -5.69 -24.94 1.22
CA PHE A 695 -4.36 -24.62 1.75
C PHE A 695 -4.37 -24.41 3.27
N SER A 696 -3.20 -24.51 3.88
CA SER A 696 -2.98 -24.25 5.30
C SER A 696 -2.71 -22.77 5.54
N SER A 697 -3.18 -22.26 6.68
CA SER A 697 -2.86 -20.91 7.14
C SER A 697 -2.34 -20.98 8.57
N ALA A 698 -1.20 -20.35 8.86
CA ALA A 698 -0.58 -20.27 10.19
C ALA A 698 -0.44 -21.64 10.90
N GLY A 699 -0.05 -22.69 10.14
CA GLY A 699 0.15 -24.04 10.70
C GLY A 699 -1.14 -24.82 10.98
N SER A 700 -2.30 -24.34 10.50
CA SER A 700 -3.58 -25.07 10.56
C SER A 700 -3.65 -26.19 9.52
N ASP A 701 -4.65 -27.06 9.63
CA ASP A 701 -5.01 -28.00 8.58
C ASP A 701 -5.35 -27.28 7.26
N PRO A 702 -5.14 -27.93 6.10
CA PRO A 702 -5.38 -27.33 4.78
C PRO A 702 -6.89 -27.19 4.47
N THR A 703 -7.57 -26.33 5.22
CA THR A 703 -9.03 -26.12 5.14
C THR A 703 -9.43 -24.78 4.54
N TRP A 704 -8.47 -23.87 4.33
CA TRP A 704 -8.71 -22.57 3.72
C TRP A 704 -8.83 -22.69 2.20
N PHE A 705 -9.71 -21.86 1.60
CA PHE A 705 -9.85 -21.75 0.15
C PHE A 705 -10.07 -20.31 -0.26
N SER A 706 -9.66 -19.97 -1.49
CA SER A 706 -9.94 -18.67 -2.11
C SER A 706 -9.94 -18.77 -3.64
N ALA A 707 -10.93 -18.16 -4.28
CA ALA A 707 -11.04 -18.07 -5.73
C ALA A 707 -11.59 -16.70 -6.15
N VAL A 708 -11.20 -16.22 -7.32
CA VAL A 708 -11.82 -15.04 -7.92
C VAL A 708 -12.88 -15.50 -8.91
N VAL A 709 -14.08 -14.92 -8.84
CA VAL A 709 -15.21 -15.21 -9.73
C VAL A 709 -15.57 -14.01 -10.60
N PRO A 710 -16.05 -14.21 -11.85
CA PRO A 710 -16.38 -13.13 -12.75
C PRO A 710 -17.50 -12.23 -12.20
N ASP A 711 -17.27 -10.94 -12.22
CA ASP A 711 -18.30 -9.93 -11.90
C ASP A 711 -19.43 -9.90 -12.93
N SER A 712 -19.20 -10.42 -14.13
CA SER A 712 -20.23 -10.60 -15.16
C SER A 712 -21.30 -11.65 -14.81
N LEU A 713 -21.04 -12.52 -13.84
CA LEU A 713 -22.04 -13.49 -13.33
C LEU A 713 -22.97 -12.89 -12.28
N MET A 714 -22.65 -11.70 -11.79
CA MET A 714 -23.43 -11.03 -10.75
C MET A 714 -24.47 -10.09 -11.36
N ARG A 715 -25.65 -10.11 -10.79
CA ARG A 715 -26.79 -9.25 -11.14
C ARG A 715 -27.14 -8.32 -9.97
N PRO A 716 -27.86 -7.21 -10.21
CA PRO A 716 -28.37 -6.38 -9.13
C PRO A 716 -29.27 -7.17 -8.17
N GLY A 717 -29.10 -6.94 -6.86
CA GLY A 717 -29.88 -7.60 -5.82
C GLY A 717 -29.31 -8.92 -5.36
N ASP A 718 -30.17 -9.92 -5.20
CA ASP A 718 -29.84 -11.22 -4.63
C ASP A 718 -29.11 -12.13 -5.64
N ASN A 719 -27.97 -12.66 -5.24
CA ASN A 719 -27.15 -13.60 -6.00
C ASN A 719 -26.90 -14.86 -5.17
N HIS A 720 -27.06 -16.00 -5.78
CA HIS A 720 -26.90 -17.28 -5.14
C HIS A 720 -25.44 -17.78 -5.29
N LEU A 721 -24.67 -17.68 -4.21
CA LEU A 721 -23.36 -18.32 -4.11
C LEU A 721 -23.54 -19.79 -3.74
N GLN A 722 -22.90 -20.69 -4.48
CA GLN A 722 -22.84 -22.12 -4.24
C GLN A 722 -21.38 -22.57 -4.20
N LEU A 723 -21.05 -23.41 -3.23
CA LEU A 723 -19.73 -24.04 -3.14
C LEU A 723 -19.86 -25.56 -3.19
N PHE A 724 -18.88 -26.18 -3.81
CA PHE A 724 -18.82 -27.63 -3.96
C PHE A 724 -17.41 -28.13 -3.69
N VAL A 725 -17.29 -29.34 -3.19
CA VAL A 725 -16.06 -30.13 -3.32
C VAL A 725 -16.11 -30.86 -4.65
N LEU A 726 -15.03 -30.76 -5.41
CA LEU A 726 -14.84 -31.47 -6.67
C LEU A 726 -14.36 -32.90 -6.40
N GLU A 727 -15.09 -33.88 -6.83
CA GLU A 727 -14.69 -35.28 -6.92
C GLU A 727 -14.24 -35.56 -8.36
N ALA A 728 -12.94 -35.76 -8.55
CA ALA A 728 -12.37 -36.04 -9.86
C ALA A 728 -11.72 -37.43 -9.85
N ALA A 729 -12.25 -38.36 -10.66
CA ALA A 729 -11.69 -39.69 -10.88
C ALA A 729 -11.48 -39.90 -12.39
N GLY A 730 -10.28 -39.60 -12.86
CA GLY A 730 -9.95 -39.58 -14.29
C GLY A 730 -10.79 -38.54 -15.03
N SER A 731 -11.52 -38.93 -16.06
CA SER A 731 -12.41 -38.04 -16.84
C SER A 731 -13.76 -37.76 -16.19
N ARG A 732 -14.11 -38.46 -15.09
CA ARG A 732 -15.39 -38.28 -14.38
C ARG A 732 -15.24 -37.23 -13.30
N GLN A 733 -15.99 -36.14 -13.46
CA GLN A 733 -16.07 -35.04 -12.50
C GLN A 733 -17.46 -34.98 -11.91
N ARG A 734 -17.56 -34.88 -10.57
CA ARG A 734 -18.80 -34.73 -9.82
C ARG A 734 -18.72 -33.59 -8.82
N LEU A 735 -19.82 -32.96 -8.51
CA LEU A 735 -19.91 -31.86 -7.56
C LEU A 735 -20.62 -32.32 -6.29
N ARG A 736 -19.93 -32.21 -5.14
CA ARG A 736 -20.50 -32.43 -3.80
C ARG A 736 -20.86 -31.10 -3.16
N PRO A 737 -22.13 -30.77 -2.95
CA PRO A 737 -22.53 -29.47 -2.40
C PRO A 737 -22.06 -29.30 -0.96
N LEU A 738 -21.62 -28.07 -0.64
CA LEU A 738 -21.25 -27.62 0.70
C LEU A 738 -22.39 -26.80 1.31
N THR A 739 -22.69 -27.04 2.58
CA THR A 739 -23.60 -26.18 3.35
C THR A 739 -22.82 -24.94 3.77
N LEU A 740 -23.34 -23.74 3.43
CA LEU A 740 -22.66 -22.46 3.68
C LEU A 740 -23.12 -21.84 5.00
N THR A 741 -22.15 -21.33 5.77
CA THR A 741 -22.37 -20.50 6.96
C THR A 741 -21.58 -19.19 6.79
N GLY A 742 -22.07 -18.10 7.38
CA GLY A 742 -21.44 -16.77 7.35
C GLY A 742 -20.50 -16.51 8.52
#